data_8da43f0fbceffc6b72b540085fb0432a
#
_entry.id   8da43f0fbceffc6b72b540085fb0432a
#
_cell.length_a   1.000
_cell.length_b   1.000
_cell.length_c   1.000
_cell.angle_alpha   90.00
_cell.angle_beta   90.00
_cell.angle_gamma   90.00
#
_symmetry.space_group_name_H-M   'P 1'
#
loop_
_entity.id
_entity.type
_entity.pdbx_description
1 polymer ?
#
loop_
_entity_poly.entity_id
_entity_poly.type
_entity_poly.pdbx_seq_one_letter_code
_entity_poly.pdbx_strand_id
1 'polypeptide(L)'
;MTSSAVSLSQIQDFLAKTPPFDRLSETALSALVAKCQLLGYRTGQPLFEREKMPTQVAIIYQGQARLLGFDQRSQRHVSLRLVQSKEILGWAGLLRGVPCETAIASTDVIAIVLPAEDFLSVLEKQPTFGEAFREHCSLSEVFELLSLELQRQADGTSNLKELTLQAWQDAAVVNVPNGNKKTQDIAKELDADRVWLVSSGVLGDFPTGSRFSVENAAKSLKVEGRLGARLVGFREPPEPQETDPLNPTPDIVGPGLKPPGGKSITVIDAPERPPEPPTDQPKDAGRYPVFRAKGQIDSPLACFQMLSKYFGLKFRRDIIRKVLENQLKTAGSISMQACGAIAQSIGLTPQLAQVPAEAINRIKAPVMIKWQDSFAIIYSITEQELVLATPEQGLMRKRIPQFKEIWGESGEVLLLQAPQVEQKEQFSFWWFVPALMEHKTVFFEVLLASFFVQLFGLANPLISQIIIDKVLGQRSIDTLDILGAFLLGVALFEGLLNGLRTFLFIDTSNRIDVKLSAEVIDHLLRLPQNYFDNRRVGDLVYKFSMMGQIREFMTSTALTVVLDAVFSVVYVAVMLSYSVQLTAVSLAVVPILGLMIVLINPLVLRLIKQRNSRFADSQSYLVEVVSGIQTVKAQNIELKSRWEWSSRYAKYITASFKTIITGTTAGTISGFLNQVGNLAQLWVGAYLVLGNEITLGQLIAFRIISGNVTGSLLRFVSVWQSFQEVSMSIDMLKDVVDTPTETSDEDRSNIPLPAIQGQVTYEEVSFRFLESGPLQLANVNLEFPAGSFVGIVGGSGSGKSTAMKLLQRLYPPLSGRIFIDGYDISKVELYSLRSQLGVVLQDTLLFNCSVQENIALSNPDASTDEIVRAAKLAVAHDFIMGLPAGYNTIVGERGASLSGGQRQRLAIARTILQNPKLLILDEATSALDYHSERQVCNNLAEAFAGRTVFFITHRLTTIQNADLIIMMDQGSVVERGTHKELMALKGRYYCLFQQQESSNT
;
A
#
# COMPACT_ATOMS: atom_id res chain seq x y z
N MET A 1 -14.17 44.59 0.28
CA MET A 1 -15.41 44.50 1.09
C MET A 1 -15.53 45.73 1.98
N THR A 2 -16.54 46.55 1.75
CA THR A 2 -16.85 47.69 2.59
C THR A 2 -17.31 47.21 3.94
N SER A 3 -16.56 47.54 5.00
CA SER A 3 -16.90 47.30 6.40
C SER A 3 -18.10 48.14 6.78
N SER A 4 -19.29 47.64 6.66
CA SER A 4 -20.43 48.17 7.43
C SER A 4 -20.19 47.76 8.89
N ALA A 5 -19.80 48.72 9.71
CA ALA A 5 -19.61 48.55 11.15
C ALA A 5 -20.95 48.14 11.78
N VAL A 6 -21.11 46.89 12.15
CA VAL A 6 -22.27 46.38 12.88
C VAL A 6 -22.18 46.95 14.32
N SER A 7 -23.19 47.67 14.76
CA SER A 7 -23.20 48.26 16.11
C SER A 7 -23.49 47.23 17.19
N LEU A 8 -23.01 47.44 18.42
CA LEU A 8 -23.29 46.53 19.55
C LEU A 8 -24.80 46.35 19.79
N SER A 9 -25.61 47.37 19.52
CA SER A 9 -27.07 47.28 19.60
C SER A 9 -27.67 46.30 18.58
N GLN A 10 -27.11 46.24 17.36
CA GLN A 10 -27.54 45.26 16.32
C GLN A 10 -27.17 43.83 16.69
N ILE A 11 -26.00 43.64 17.34
CA ILE A 11 -25.62 42.32 17.86
C ILE A 11 -26.55 41.92 19.00
N GLN A 12 -26.93 42.83 19.90
CA GLN A 12 -27.85 42.58 20.99
C GLN A 12 -29.24 42.20 20.48
N ASP A 13 -29.78 42.94 19.51
CA ASP A 13 -31.07 42.64 18.88
C ASP A 13 -31.07 41.31 18.13
N PHE A 14 -29.93 40.95 17.52
CA PHE A 14 -29.78 39.65 16.84
C PHE A 14 -29.76 38.50 17.83
N LEU A 15 -28.98 38.58 18.89
CA LEU A 15 -28.90 37.54 19.91
C LEU A 15 -30.18 37.42 20.72
N ALA A 16 -30.88 38.50 21.03
CA ALA A 16 -32.19 38.46 21.68
C ALA A 16 -33.26 37.69 20.88
N LYS A 17 -33.03 37.53 19.55
CA LYS A 17 -33.93 36.76 18.65
C LYS A 17 -33.34 35.38 18.27
N THR A 18 -32.28 34.97 18.93
CA THR A 18 -31.54 33.72 18.65
C THR A 18 -31.65 32.77 19.85
N PRO A 19 -32.43 31.66 19.78
CA PRO A 19 -32.47 30.69 20.86
C PRO A 19 -31.10 30.03 21.06
N PRO A 20 -30.69 29.74 22.32
CA PRO A 20 -31.38 30.05 23.59
C PRO A 20 -30.97 31.38 24.23
N PHE A 21 -30.27 32.30 23.53
CA PHE A 21 -29.90 33.62 24.05
C PHE A 21 -31.11 34.49 24.37
N ASP A 22 -32.28 34.23 23.78
CA ASP A 22 -33.57 34.82 24.07
C ASP A 22 -34.06 34.56 25.52
N ARG A 23 -33.50 33.56 26.23
CA ARG A 23 -33.82 33.23 27.63
C ARG A 23 -33.01 34.05 28.64
N LEU A 24 -32.06 34.86 28.18
CA LEU A 24 -31.26 35.72 29.04
C LEU A 24 -31.98 37.02 29.37
N SER A 25 -31.80 37.52 30.60
CA SER A 25 -32.28 38.85 30.95
C SER A 25 -31.52 39.94 30.15
N GLU A 26 -32.18 41.07 29.90
CA GLU A 26 -31.62 42.18 29.12
C GLU A 26 -30.26 42.64 29.64
N THR A 27 -30.10 42.67 30.96
CA THR A 27 -28.86 43.01 31.62
C THR A 27 -27.75 41.95 31.42
N ALA A 28 -28.11 40.68 31.47
CA ALA A 28 -27.17 39.59 31.23
C ALA A 28 -26.75 39.50 29.75
N LEU A 29 -27.69 39.71 28.84
CA LEU A 29 -27.44 39.77 27.40
C LEU A 29 -26.54 40.95 27.04
N SER A 30 -26.77 42.13 27.57
CA SER A 30 -25.92 43.33 27.35
C SER A 30 -24.50 43.11 27.84
N ALA A 31 -24.33 42.49 29.02
CA ALA A 31 -22.99 42.15 29.57
C ALA A 31 -22.27 41.07 28.71
N LEU A 32 -23.02 40.16 28.09
CA LEU A 32 -22.45 39.15 27.19
C LEU A 32 -22.03 39.80 25.85
N VAL A 33 -22.86 40.64 25.28
CA VAL A 33 -22.62 41.36 24.01
C VAL A 33 -21.33 42.19 24.07
N ALA A 34 -21.06 42.80 25.23
CA ALA A 34 -19.82 43.55 25.44
C ALA A 34 -18.55 42.71 25.31
N LYS A 35 -18.64 41.37 25.43
CA LYS A 35 -17.53 40.41 25.30
C LYS A 35 -17.49 39.70 23.94
N CYS A 36 -18.51 39.89 23.11
CA CYS A 36 -18.58 39.32 21.77
C CYS A 36 -17.68 40.06 20.79
N GLN A 37 -17.13 39.30 19.83
CA GLN A 37 -16.40 39.84 18.70
C GLN A 37 -17.01 39.36 17.39
N LEU A 38 -16.89 40.16 16.33
CA LEU A 38 -17.25 39.74 14.99
C LEU A 38 -16.02 39.27 14.24
N LEU A 39 -16.05 38.00 13.81
CA LEU A 39 -15.00 37.41 12.99
C LEU A 39 -15.54 37.06 11.60
N GLY A 40 -14.76 37.43 10.59
CA GLY A 40 -15.04 37.11 9.20
C GLY A 40 -14.21 35.89 8.75
N TYR A 41 -14.90 34.89 8.20
CA TYR A 41 -14.29 33.68 7.63
C TYR A 41 -14.54 33.65 6.13
N ARG A 42 -13.48 33.43 5.35
CA ARG A 42 -13.61 33.29 3.89
C ARG A 42 -14.12 31.90 3.54
N THR A 43 -14.74 31.74 2.41
CA THR A 43 -15.13 30.45 1.86
C THR A 43 -13.97 29.44 1.91
N GLY A 44 -14.23 28.26 2.48
CA GLY A 44 -13.23 27.20 2.68
C GLY A 44 -12.40 27.31 3.96
N GLN A 45 -12.55 28.40 4.74
CA GLN A 45 -11.82 28.57 6.01
C GLN A 45 -12.53 27.81 7.15
N PRO A 46 -11.79 27.03 8.02
CA PRO A 46 -12.41 26.37 9.15
C PRO A 46 -12.81 27.37 10.25
N LEU A 47 -14.02 27.19 10.75
CA LEU A 47 -14.46 27.82 11.98
C LEU A 47 -14.05 26.99 13.19
N PHE A 48 -14.16 25.65 13.06
CA PHE A 48 -13.81 24.67 14.09
C PHE A 48 -13.16 23.46 13.44
N GLU A 49 -12.21 22.85 14.17
CA GLU A 49 -11.51 21.62 13.80
C GLU A 49 -11.67 20.58 14.91
N ARG A 50 -12.10 19.37 14.59
CA ARG A 50 -12.35 18.29 15.54
C ARG A 50 -11.14 17.92 16.42
N GLU A 51 -9.92 18.14 15.93
CA GLU A 51 -8.69 17.77 16.66
C GLU A 51 -8.33 18.80 17.74
N LYS A 52 -9.03 19.94 17.81
CA LYS A 52 -8.74 21.05 18.74
C LYS A 52 -9.93 21.38 19.60
N MET A 53 -9.69 21.57 20.90
CA MET A 53 -10.74 22.08 21.76
C MET A 53 -11.15 23.48 21.33
N PRO A 54 -12.46 23.76 21.23
CA PRO A 54 -12.95 25.09 20.93
C PRO A 54 -12.48 26.10 21.95
N THR A 55 -11.84 27.19 21.52
CA THR A 55 -11.46 28.31 22.36
C THR A 55 -12.56 29.38 22.44
N GLN A 56 -13.62 29.21 21.66
CA GLN A 56 -14.72 30.15 21.49
C GLN A 56 -15.97 29.41 21.01
N VAL A 57 -17.14 30.02 21.21
CA VAL A 57 -18.41 29.61 20.63
C VAL A 57 -18.75 30.64 19.53
N ALA A 58 -19.19 30.16 18.36
CA ALA A 58 -19.51 30.98 17.20
C ALA A 58 -21.00 30.90 16.86
N ILE A 59 -21.65 32.02 16.72
CA ILE A 59 -23.03 32.17 16.25
C ILE A 59 -22.97 32.74 14.84
N ILE A 60 -23.55 32.07 13.87
CA ILE A 60 -23.53 32.53 12.48
C ILE A 60 -24.43 33.75 12.35
N TYR A 61 -23.82 34.88 12.06
CA TYR A 61 -24.55 36.15 11.81
C TYR A 61 -24.99 36.25 10.35
N GLN A 62 -24.05 35.97 9.43
CA GLN A 62 -24.30 36.00 7.98
C GLN A 62 -23.45 34.92 7.28
N GLY A 63 -23.97 34.35 6.19
CA GLY A 63 -23.33 33.30 5.42
C GLY A 63 -23.75 31.90 5.86
N GLN A 64 -23.05 30.89 5.36
CA GLN A 64 -23.32 29.47 5.64
C GLN A 64 -22.02 28.72 5.92
N ALA A 65 -22.03 27.84 6.91
CA ALA A 65 -20.94 26.92 7.21
C ALA A 65 -21.40 25.48 7.03
N ARG A 66 -20.51 24.60 6.64
CA ARG A 66 -20.76 23.15 6.47
C ARG A 66 -20.26 22.41 7.70
N LEU A 67 -21.15 21.71 8.36
CA LEU A 67 -20.84 20.82 9.48
C LEU A 67 -20.41 19.46 8.94
N LEU A 68 -19.26 18.96 9.39
CA LEU A 68 -18.69 17.68 9.00
C LEU A 68 -18.59 16.74 10.20
N GLY A 69 -19.03 15.50 10.05
CA GLY A 69 -18.74 14.40 10.95
C GLY A 69 -17.56 13.56 10.44
N PHE A 70 -16.87 12.89 11.32
CA PHE A 70 -15.80 11.95 10.95
C PHE A 70 -16.25 10.52 11.21
N ASP A 71 -16.48 9.75 10.15
CA ASP A 71 -16.84 8.33 10.25
C ASP A 71 -15.58 7.50 10.52
N GLN A 72 -15.52 6.90 11.70
CA GLN A 72 -14.40 6.09 12.15
C GLN A 72 -14.27 4.75 11.40
N ARG A 73 -15.36 4.23 10.83
CA ARG A 73 -15.38 2.99 10.06
C ARG A 73 -14.69 3.16 8.71
N SER A 74 -15.05 4.23 8.00
CA SER A 74 -14.52 4.55 6.67
C SER A 74 -13.29 5.48 6.71
N GLN A 75 -12.94 6.03 7.88
CA GLN A 75 -11.88 7.06 8.07
C GLN A 75 -12.08 8.29 7.18
N ARG A 76 -13.34 8.72 6.99
CA ARG A 76 -13.72 9.82 6.08
C ARG A 76 -14.58 10.86 6.76
N HIS A 77 -14.44 12.09 6.29
CA HIS A 77 -15.36 13.16 6.66
C HIS A 77 -16.66 13.06 5.85
N VAL A 78 -17.78 13.11 6.56
CA VAL A 78 -19.13 13.08 6.00
C VAL A 78 -19.78 14.46 6.21
N SER A 79 -20.34 15.05 5.16
CA SER A 79 -21.09 16.29 5.28
C SER A 79 -22.45 16.03 5.95
N LEU A 80 -22.64 16.55 7.15
CA LEU A 80 -23.86 16.36 7.91
C LEU A 80 -24.95 17.30 7.43
N ARG A 81 -24.73 18.61 7.56
CA ARG A 81 -25.67 19.65 7.10
C ARG A 81 -24.98 21.00 6.86
N LEU A 82 -25.70 21.92 6.25
CA LEU A 82 -25.34 23.35 6.20
C LEU A 82 -25.90 24.04 7.43
N VAL A 83 -25.05 24.77 8.14
CA VAL A 83 -25.37 25.62 9.30
C VAL A 83 -25.65 27.02 8.78
N GLN A 84 -26.78 27.60 9.18
CA GLN A 84 -27.27 28.88 8.69
C GLN A 84 -27.19 29.97 9.77
N SER A 85 -27.63 31.16 9.41
CA SER A 85 -27.75 32.29 10.35
C SER A 85 -28.58 31.90 11.58
N LYS A 86 -28.18 32.37 12.78
CA LYS A 86 -28.70 32.06 14.12
C LYS A 86 -28.35 30.70 14.71
N GLU A 87 -27.60 29.86 14.01
CA GLU A 87 -27.13 28.59 14.57
C GLU A 87 -25.78 28.74 15.30
N ILE A 88 -25.59 27.92 16.31
CA ILE A 88 -24.47 28.01 17.26
C ILE A 88 -23.54 26.83 17.09
N LEU A 89 -22.23 27.09 16.99
CA LEU A 89 -21.19 26.11 16.84
C LEU A 89 -20.15 26.20 17.97
N GLY A 90 -19.44 25.11 18.25
CA GLY A 90 -18.33 25.03 19.21
C GLY A 90 -18.75 24.76 20.66
N TRP A 91 -20.03 24.79 20.99
CA TRP A 91 -20.53 24.62 22.36
C TRP A 91 -20.48 23.15 22.85
N ALA A 92 -20.74 22.19 21.95
CA ALA A 92 -20.79 20.77 22.31
C ALA A 92 -19.44 20.24 22.80
N GLY A 93 -18.34 20.58 22.15
CA GLY A 93 -16.99 20.24 22.59
C GLY A 93 -16.64 20.83 23.95
N LEU A 94 -17.11 22.04 24.24
CA LEU A 94 -16.88 22.68 25.54
C LEU A 94 -17.62 22.00 26.69
N LEU A 95 -18.87 21.57 26.46
CA LEU A 95 -19.69 20.85 27.46
C LEU A 95 -19.17 19.42 27.68
N ARG A 96 -18.80 18.75 26.63
CA ARG A 96 -18.23 17.39 26.69
C ARG A 96 -16.83 17.35 27.30
N GLY A 97 -16.06 18.43 27.14
CA GLY A 97 -14.63 18.43 27.44
C GLY A 97 -13.81 17.62 26.43
N VAL A 98 -14.43 17.24 25.29
CA VAL A 98 -13.80 16.49 24.20
C VAL A 98 -14.16 17.19 22.88
N PRO A 99 -13.19 17.50 22.01
CA PRO A 99 -13.46 18.16 20.75
C PRO A 99 -14.21 17.19 19.80
N CYS A 100 -15.27 17.65 19.14
CA CYS A 100 -16.13 16.80 18.31
C CYS A 100 -16.61 17.46 17.02
N GLU A 101 -16.40 18.77 16.82
CA GLU A 101 -16.98 19.52 15.72
C GLU A 101 -15.93 19.93 14.69
N THR A 102 -16.23 19.69 13.40
CA THR A 102 -15.54 20.31 12.28
C THR A 102 -16.55 21.14 11.50
N ALA A 103 -16.34 22.46 11.40
CA ALA A 103 -17.19 23.36 10.64
C ALA A 103 -16.35 24.22 9.70
N ILE A 104 -16.73 24.27 8.42
CA ILE A 104 -16.01 24.98 7.36
C ILE A 104 -16.96 25.97 6.68
N ALA A 105 -16.52 27.21 6.45
CA ALA A 105 -17.28 28.23 5.75
C ALA A 105 -17.59 27.78 4.30
N SER A 106 -18.86 27.62 3.95
CA SER A 106 -19.32 27.29 2.60
C SER A 106 -19.48 28.52 1.72
N THR A 107 -19.72 29.66 2.34
CA THR A 107 -19.73 31.02 1.74
C THR A 107 -18.83 31.90 2.60
N ASP A 108 -18.67 33.16 2.29
CA ASP A 108 -18.07 34.10 3.24
C ASP A 108 -18.99 34.21 4.45
N VAL A 109 -18.48 33.93 5.65
CA VAL A 109 -19.22 33.86 6.91
C VAL A 109 -18.78 34.98 7.81
N ILE A 110 -19.76 35.70 8.40
CA ILE A 110 -19.55 36.57 9.54
C ILE A 110 -20.16 35.88 10.75
N ALA A 111 -19.37 35.64 11.79
CA ALA A 111 -19.83 35.01 13.02
C ALA A 111 -19.62 35.94 14.21
N ILE A 112 -20.59 35.95 15.11
CA ILE A 112 -20.49 36.54 16.45
C ILE A 112 -19.78 35.47 17.30
N VAL A 113 -18.63 35.81 17.84
CA VAL A 113 -17.77 34.88 18.57
C VAL A 113 -17.69 35.30 20.04
N LEU A 114 -17.91 34.36 20.94
CA LEU A 114 -17.82 34.49 22.38
C LEU A 114 -16.67 33.58 22.90
N PRO A 115 -15.71 34.11 23.69
CA PRO A 115 -14.67 33.28 24.31
C PRO A 115 -15.26 32.15 25.16
N ALA A 116 -14.61 30.97 25.11
CA ALA A 116 -15.08 29.75 25.80
C ALA A 116 -15.26 29.94 27.32
N GLU A 117 -14.36 30.70 27.97
CA GLU A 117 -14.42 30.96 29.41
C GLU A 117 -15.65 31.80 29.78
N ASP A 118 -15.96 32.80 28.96
CA ASP A 118 -17.13 33.67 29.16
C ASP A 118 -18.43 32.91 28.91
N PHE A 119 -18.47 32.07 27.89
CA PHE A 119 -19.64 31.22 27.61
C PHE A 119 -19.92 30.26 28.78
N LEU A 120 -18.88 29.56 29.28
CA LEU A 120 -19.03 28.65 30.42
C LEU A 120 -19.44 29.36 31.71
N SER A 121 -18.93 30.57 31.95
CA SER A 121 -19.34 31.41 33.09
C SER A 121 -20.80 31.80 33.05
N VAL A 122 -21.36 32.06 31.86
CA VAL A 122 -22.81 32.37 31.70
C VAL A 122 -23.66 31.13 31.87
N LEU A 123 -23.19 29.98 31.36
CA LEU A 123 -23.88 28.69 31.58
C LEU A 123 -24.03 28.32 33.07
N GLU A 124 -23.07 28.69 33.91
CA GLU A 124 -23.10 28.43 35.35
C GLU A 124 -23.97 29.44 36.09
N LYS A 125 -23.92 30.74 35.68
CA LYS A 125 -24.62 31.84 36.36
C LYS A 125 -26.12 31.98 35.99
N GLN A 126 -26.52 31.45 34.83
CA GLN A 126 -27.86 31.51 34.28
C GLN A 126 -28.43 30.12 34.06
N PRO A 127 -29.15 29.48 35.06
CA PRO A 127 -29.60 28.12 34.99
C PRO A 127 -30.48 27.79 33.77
N THR A 128 -31.44 28.65 33.45
CA THR A 128 -32.37 28.48 32.32
C THR A 128 -31.67 28.48 30.96
N PHE A 129 -30.59 29.28 30.84
CA PHE A 129 -29.74 29.25 29.64
C PHE A 129 -28.87 28.03 29.61
N GLY A 130 -28.34 27.61 30.77
CA GLY A 130 -27.49 26.43 30.88
C GLY A 130 -28.23 25.12 30.56
N GLU A 131 -29.45 24.96 31.03
CA GLU A 131 -30.33 23.81 30.78
C GLU A 131 -30.56 23.60 29.28
N ALA A 132 -30.75 24.66 28.52
CA ALA A 132 -30.98 24.59 27.08
C ALA A 132 -29.82 23.96 26.30
N PHE A 133 -28.60 24.00 26.81
CA PHE A 133 -27.43 23.30 26.20
C PHE A 133 -27.15 21.95 26.83
N ARG A 134 -27.43 21.77 28.13
CA ARG A 134 -27.18 20.52 28.85
C ARG A 134 -28.15 19.40 28.48
N GLU A 135 -29.39 19.73 28.18
CA GLU A 135 -30.47 18.79 27.83
C GLU A 135 -30.49 18.43 26.35
N HIS A 136 -29.73 19.10 25.49
CA HIS A 136 -29.69 18.84 24.08
C HIS A 136 -28.31 18.35 23.65
N CYS A 137 -28.28 17.49 22.64
CA CYS A 137 -27.04 17.06 22.02
C CYS A 137 -26.83 17.71 20.64
N SER A 138 -25.59 17.91 20.26
CA SER A 138 -25.24 18.38 18.93
C SER A 138 -25.29 17.25 17.91
N LEU A 139 -25.54 17.59 16.63
CA LEU A 139 -25.52 16.60 15.55
C LEU A 139 -24.16 15.92 15.42
N SER A 140 -23.05 16.63 15.67
CA SER A 140 -21.70 16.08 15.65
C SER A 140 -21.45 15.09 16.78
N GLU A 141 -22.02 15.34 17.97
CA GLU A 141 -21.98 14.44 19.13
C GLU A 141 -22.68 13.12 18.82
N VAL A 142 -23.90 13.17 18.28
CA VAL A 142 -24.67 11.99 17.88
C VAL A 142 -23.95 11.19 16.81
N PHE A 143 -23.43 11.88 15.79
CA PHE A 143 -22.68 11.24 14.70
C PHE A 143 -21.46 10.48 15.21
N GLU A 144 -20.69 11.08 16.12
CA GLU A 144 -19.50 10.45 16.68
C GLU A 144 -19.84 9.20 17.49
N LEU A 145 -20.87 9.27 18.35
CA LEU A 145 -21.29 8.15 19.18
C LEU A 145 -21.84 6.99 18.35
N LEU A 146 -22.68 7.28 17.35
CA LEU A 146 -23.19 6.24 16.44
C LEU A 146 -22.06 5.64 15.56
N SER A 147 -21.09 6.44 15.13
CA SER A 147 -19.94 5.93 14.40
C SER A 147 -19.13 4.93 15.23
N LEU A 148 -18.92 5.20 16.51
CA LEU A 148 -18.24 4.30 17.44
C LEU A 148 -19.06 3.04 17.72
N GLU A 149 -20.38 3.16 17.87
CA GLU A 149 -21.26 2.03 18.13
C GLU A 149 -21.35 1.09 16.92
N LEU A 150 -21.55 1.61 15.71
CA LEU A 150 -21.58 0.81 14.49
C LEU A 150 -20.21 0.17 14.18
N GLN A 151 -19.10 0.85 14.50
CA GLN A 151 -17.77 0.25 14.42
C GLN A 151 -17.63 -0.96 15.35
N ARG A 152 -18.20 -0.87 16.54
CA ARG A 152 -18.19 -1.95 17.54
C ARG A 152 -19.04 -3.15 17.11
N GLN A 153 -20.16 -2.89 16.44
CA GLN A 153 -21.04 -3.91 15.86
C GLN A 153 -20.49 -4.52 14.56
N ALA A 154 -19.34 -4.03 14.06
CA ALA A 154 -18.77 -4.38 12.76
C ALA A 154 -19.71 -4.12 11.56
N ASP A 155 -20.66 -3.19 11.72
CA ASP A 155 -21.57 -2.78 10.65
C ASP A 155 -20.88 -1.78 9.70
N GLY A 156 -20.54 -2.26 8.50
CA GLY A 156 -19.97 -1.45 7.42
C GLY A 156 -20.98 -0.95 6.39
N THR A 157 -22.24 -1.39 6.49
CA THR A 157 -23.24 -1.20 5.42
C THR A 157 -24.24 -0.08 5.70
N SER A 158 -24.56 0.18 6.97
CA SER A 158 -25.53 1.19 7.37
C SER A 158 -25.13 2.62 7.01
N ASN A 159 -26.10 3.41 6.51
CA ASN A 159 -25.93 4.81 6.19
C ASN A 159 -25.86 5.66 7.46
N LEU A 160 -24.67 5.87 8.01
CA LEU A 160 -24.44 6.56 9.27
C LEU A 160 -25.03 7.99 9.28
N LYS A 161 -25.02 8.70 8.16
CA LYS A 161 -25.60 10.06 8.07
C LYS A 161 -27.10 10.05 8.31
N GLU A 162 -27.80 9.15 7.68
CA GLU A 162 -29.27 9.02 7.77
C GLU A 162 -29.69 8.57 9.17
N LEU A 163 -29.01 7.57 9.72
CA LEU A 163 -29.19 7.13 11.10
C LEU A 163 -28.94 8.26 12.11
N THR A 164 -27.91 9.07 11.88
CA THR A 164 -27.60 10.22 12.75
C THR A 164 -28.71 11.26 12.74
N LEU A 165 -29.24 11.58 11.55
CA LEU A 165 -30.32 12.57 11.44
C LEU A 165 -31.62 12.08 12.12
N GLN A 166 -31.93 10.79 12.03
CA GLN A 166 -33.06 10.19 12.71
C GLN A 166 -32.83 10.15 14.24
N ALA A 167 -31.70 9.62 14.68
CA ALA A 167 -31.38 9.50 16.10
C ALA A 167 -31.27 10.87 16.81
N TRP A 168 -30.80 11.90 16.12
CA TRP A 168 -30.67 13.25 16.69
C TRP A 168 -32.01 13.88 17.07
N GLN A 169 -33.09 13.58 16.35
CA GLN A 169 -34.43 14.09 16.66
C GLN A 169 -34.99 13.51 17.95
N ASP A 170 -34.61 12.25 18.26
CA ASP A 170 -35.11 11.49 19.41
C ASP A 170 -34.08 11.32 20.54
N ALA A 171 -32.90 11.90 20.41
CA ALA A 171 -31.81 11.70 21.38
C ALA A 171 -32.16 12.32 22.74
N ALA A 172 -32.03 11.53 23.81
CA ALA A 172 -32.15 11.97 25.19
C ALA A 172 -30.76 12.12 25.84
N VAL A 173 -30.63 13.09 26.73
CA VAL A 173 -29.37 13.38 27.43
C VAL A 173 -29.56 13.32 28.94
N VAL A 174 -28.68 12.56 29.62
CA VAL A 174 -28.60 12.53 31.08
C VAL A 174 -27.20 12.93 31.52
N ASN A 175 -27.11 13.91 32.44
CA ASN A 175 -25.84 14.38 32.96
C ASN A 175 -25.68 13.91 34.41
N VAL A 176 -24.67 13.08 34.65
CA VAL A 176 -24.36 12.52 35.99
C VAL A 176 -23.24 13.36 36.62
N PRO A 177 -23.50 14.04 37.76
CA PRO A 177 -22.49 14.89 38.38
C PRO A 177 -21.35 14.06 39.00
N ASN A 178 -20.15 14.69 39.10
CA ASN A 178 -18.94 14.07 39.68
C ASN A 178 -19.18 13.51 41.08
N GLY A 179 -18.47 12.44 41.41
CA GLY A 179 -18.48 11.78 42.71
C GLY A 179 -18.93 10.33 42.67
N ASN A 180 -19.03 9.68 43.84
CA ASN A 180 -19.53 8.30 43.92
C ASN A 180 -21.06 8.28 43.85
N LYS A 181 -21.61 7.61 42.84
CA LYS A 181 -23.08 7.50 42.62
C LYS A 181 -23.49 6.03 42.68
N LYS A 182 -24.68 5.77 43.25
CA LYS A 182 -25.25 4.42 43.22
C LYS A 182 -25.82 4.17 41.81
N THR A 183 -25.57 3.00 41.26
CA THR A 183 -26.03 2.61 39.93
C THR A 183 -27.56 2.65 39.82
N GLN A 184 -28.27 2.30 40.91
CA GLN A 184 -29.71 2.39 40.95
C GLN A 184 -30.28 3.80 40.84
N ASP A 185 -29.56 4.81 41.32
CA ASP A 185 -30.02 6.22 41.20
C ASP A 185 -29.86 6.72 39.80
N ILE A 186 -28.74 6.34 39.14
CA ILE A 186 -28.53 6.64 37.71
C ILE A 186 -29.57 5.92 36.84
N ALA A 187 -29.87 4.64 37.16
CA ALA A 187 -30.85 3.82 36.41
C ALA A 187 -32.26 4.40 36.42
N LYS A 188 -32.64 5.13 37.47
CA LYS A 188 -33.95 5.80 37.56
C LYS A 188 -34.13 6.96 36.59
N GLU A 189 -33.04 7.58 36.18
CA GLU A 189 -33.03 8.70 35.24
C GLU A 189 -32.90 8.25 33.78
N LEU A 190 -32.63 6.93 33.58
CA LEU A 190 -32.43 6.34 32.25
C LEU A 190 -33.74 5.67 31.79
N ASP A 191 -34.18 5.98 30.59
CA ASP A 191 -35.28 5.34 29.90
C ASP A 191 -34.85 3.93 29.45
N ALA A 192 -35.66 2.90 29.82
CA ALA A 192 -35.35 1.50 29.52
C ALA A 192 -35.42 1.16 28.02
N ASP A 193 -36.18 1.93 27.24
CA ASP A 193 -36.36 1.73 25.81
C ASP A 193 -35.22 2.32 24.95
N ARG A 194 -34.13 2.79 25.59
CA ARG A 194 -32.99 3.46 24.91
C ARG A 194 -31.69 2.76 25.18
N VAL A 195 -30.84 2.76 24.15
CA VAL A 195 -29.44 2.38 24.28
C VAL A 195 -28.65 3.61 24.70
N TRP A 196 -27.98 3.55 25.85
CA TRP A 196 -27.25 4.64 26.43
C TRP A 196 -25.76 4.54 26.17
N LEU A 197 -25.15 5.58 25.57
CA LEU A 197 -23.72 5.68 25.30
C LEU A 197 -23.09 6.79 26.15
N VAL A 198 -21.88 6.54 26.66
CA VAL A 198 -21.11 7.55 27.40
C VAL A 198 -20.54 8.56 26.41
N SER A 199 -21.07 9.77 26.38
CA SER A 199 -20.63 10.84 25.47
C SER A 199 -19.37 11.55 25.97
N SER A 200 -19.24 11.75 27.29
CA SER A 200 -18.06 12.35 27.89
C SER A 200 -17.91 11.98 29.37
N GLY A 201 -16.70 12.12 29.91
CA GLY A 201 -16.35 11.68 31.26
C GLY A 201 -16.12 10.16 31.35
N VAL A 202 -15.91 9.68 32.57
CA VAL A 202 -15.76 8.26 32.87
C VAL A 202 -16.79 7.89 33.94
N LEU A 203 -17.52 6.82 33.69
CA LEU A 203 -18.54 6.32 34.60
C LEU A 203 -18.13 4.94 35.11
N GLY A 204 -17.31 4.88 36.17
CA GLY A 204 -16.70 3.64 36.66
C GLY A 204 -15.79 3.02 35.60
N ASP A 205 -16.08 1.80 35.17
CA ASP A 205 -15.33 1.09 34.11
C ASP A 205 -15.79 1.41 32.68
N PHE A 206 -16.73 2.36 32.52
CA PHE A 206 -17.28 2.74 31.24
C PHE A 206 -16.63 4.04 30.71
N PRO A 207 -15.65 3.94 29.78
CA PRO A 207 -15.04 5.12 29.15
C PRO A 207 -15.93 5.77 28.12
N THR A 208 -15.58 6.96 27.67
CA THR A 208 -16.24 7.69 26.57
C THR A 208 -16.41 6.79 25.34
N GLY A 209 -17.61 6.78 24.75
CA GLY A 209 -17.99 5.96 23.61
C GLY A 209 -18.45 4.54 23.97
N SER A 210 -18.42 4.12 25.23
CA SER A 210 -18.90 2.79 25.64
C SER A 210 -20.42 2.77 25.84
N ARG A 211 -21.02 1.58 25.64
CA ARG A 211 -22.42 1.34 25.96
C ARG A 211 -22.57 1.16 27.47
N PHE A 212 -23.40 1.94 28.10
CA PHE A 212 -23.71 1.81 29.50
C PHE A 212 -24.87 0.81 29.68
N SER A 213 -24.66 -0.20 30.52
CA SER A 213 -25.67 -1.18 30.91
C SER A 213 -25.72 -1.27 32.43
N VAL A 214 -26.92 -1.14 32.99
CA VAL A 214 -27.15 -1.27 34.43
C VAL A 214 -26.84 -2.67 34.96
N GLU A 215 -27.02 -3.70 34.14
CA GLU A 215 -26.77 -5.11 34.50
C GLU A 215 -25.28 -5.40 34.68
N ASN A 216 -24.43 -4.73 33.93
CA ASN A 216 -22.97 -4.91 33.93
C ASN A 216 -22.23 -3.91 34.84
N ALA A 217 -22.97 -3.01 35.47
CA ALA A 217 -22.39 -1.94 36.30
C ALA A 217 -22.20 -2.37 37.75
N ALA A 218 -21.10 -1.96 38.37
CA ALA A 218 -20.86 -2.11 39.80
C ALA A 218 -21.96 -1.38 40.63
N LYS A 219 -22.21 -1.84 41.85
CA LYS A 219 -23.27 -1.25 42.73
C LYS A 219 -23.07 0.26 43.01
N SER A 220 -21.84 0.75 42.91
CA SER A 220 -21.49 2.14 43.06
C SER A 220 -20.43 2.50 42.01
N LEU A 221 -20.63 3.57 41.29
CA LEU A 221 -19.78 4.04 40.19
C LEU A 221 -19.11 5.37 40.59
N LYS A 222 -17.83 5.46 40.33
CA LYS A 222 -17.09 6.72 40.44
C LYS A 222 -17.28 7.49 39.15
N VAL A 223 -17.78 8.71 39.23
CA VAL A 223 -17.99 9.60 38.08
C VAL A 223 -16.89 10.62 38.07
N GLU A 224 -16.14 10.67 36.96
CA GLU A 224 -15.04 11.61 36.75
C GLU A 224 -15.18 12.30 35.39
N GLY A 225 -15.16 13.60 35.35
CA GLY A 225 -15.20 14.41 34.11
C GLY A 225 -15.17 15.89 34.45
N ARG A 226 -14.96 16.75 33.46
CA ARG A 226 -14.92 18.22 33.65
C ARG A 226 -16.24 18.75 34.23
N LEU A 227 -17.37 18.24 33.76
CA LEU A 227 -18.74 18.60 34.20
C LEU A 227 -19.53 17.37 34.66
N GLY A 228 -18.85 16.25 35.03
CA GLY A 228 -19.45 14.96 35.29
C GLY A 228 -19.39 14.06 34.06
N ALA A 229 -20.16 12.95 34.09
CA ALA A 229 -20.33 12.08 32.94
C ALA A 229 -21.64 12.43 32.20
N ARG A 230 -21.58 12.46 30.86
CA ARG A 230 -22.69 12.75 30.00
C ARG A 230 -23.09 11.49 29.23
N LEU A 231 -24.33 11.06 29.36
CA LEU A 231 -24.94 9.92 28.70
C LEU A 231 -25.89 10.42 27.62
N VAL A 232 -25.84 9.80 26.44
CA VAL A 232 -26.78 10.07 25.35
C VAL A 232 -27.48 8.77 24.98
N GLY A 233 -28.83 8.79 25.00
CA GLY A 233 -29.70 7.64 24.77
C GLY A 233 -30.37 7.73 23.40
N PHE A 234 -30.32 6.62 22.64
CA PHE A 234 -30.97 6.47 21.34
C PHE A 234 -31.99 5.34 21.40
N ARG A 235 -33.11 5.47 20.72
CA ARG A 235 -33.98 4.32 20.45
C ARG A 235 -33.32 3.45 19.40
N GLU A 236 -33.38 2.12 19.60
CA GLU A 236 -32.90 1.20 18.57
C GLU A 236 -33.71 1.47 17.28
N PRO A 237 -33.06 1.70 16.15
CA PRO A 237 -33.77 1.84 14.88
C PRO A 237 -34.56 0.55 14.63
N PRO A 238 -35.82 0.60 14.12
CA PRO A 238 -36.52 -0.59 13.69
C PRO A 238 -35.65 -1.30 12.67
N GLU A 239 -35.54 -2.64 12.80
CA GLU A 239 -34.83 -3.46 11.80
C GLU A 239 -35.30 -3.05 10.40
N PRO A 240 -34.40 -2.83 9.42
CA PRO A 240 -34.78 -2.47 8.09
C PRO A 240 -35.70 -3.56 7.54
N GLN A 241 -36.93 -3.23 7.27
CA GLN A 241 -37.83 -4.12 6.51
C GLN A 241 -37.21 -4.28 5.14
N GLU A 242 -36.65 -5.48 4.89
CA GLU A 242 -36.30 -5.93 3.56
C GLU A 242 -37.52 -5.80 2.66
N THR A 243 -37.54 -4.80 1.80
CA THR A 243 -38.44 -4.77 0.66
C THR A 243 -37.93 -5.81 -0.32
N ASP A 244 -38.57 -6.94 -0.28
CA ASP A 244 -38.42 -8.10 -1.15
C ASP A 244 -38.69 -7.73 -2.62
N PRO A 245 -37.80 -8.12 -3.54
CA PRO A 245 -38.21 -8.46 -4.88
C PRO A 245 -37.92 -9.94 -5.21
N LEU A 246 -38.95 -10.78 -5.05
CA LEU A 246 -39.16 -11.97 -5.87
C LEU A 246 -38.06 -13.05 -5.87
N ASN A 247 -38.06 -13.95 -4.90
CA ASN A 247 -38.35 -15.37 -5.12
C ASN A 247 -38.24 -16.22 -3.83
N PRO A 248 -39.15 -17.14 -3.58
CA PRO A 248 -39.16 -17.94 -2.35
C PRO A 248 -38.30 -19.20 -2.52
N THR A 249 -37.35 -19.40 -1.62
CA THR A 249 -36.87 -20.73 -1.30
C THR A 249 -37.17 -21.03 0.18
N PRO A 250 -37.53 -22.26 0.51
CA PRO A 250 -38.26 -22.57 1.74
C PRO A 250 -37.36 -22.59 2.97
N ASP A 251 -37.94 -22.11 4.05
CA ASP A 251 -37.47 -22.14 5.41
C ASP A 251 -37.07 -23.56 5.85
N ILE A 252 -35.89 -23.65 6.44
CA ILE A 252 -35.62 -24.71 7.44
C ILE A 252 -35.35 -24.00 8.76
N VAL A 253 -36.41 -23.88 9.55
CA VAL A 253 -36.34 -23.46 10.94
C VAL A 253 -35.88 -24.66 11.76
N GLY A 254 -34.68 -24.56 12.32
CA GLY A 254 -34.21 -25.42 13.39
C GLY A 254 -34.49 -24.79 14.77
N PRO A 255 -34.98 -25.49 15.76
CA PRO A 255 -35.46 -24.92 17.01
C PRO A 255 -34.30 -24.38 17.89
N GLY A 256 -34.49 -23.17 18.41
CA GLY A 256 -33.60 -22.53 19.36
C GLY A 256 -33.46 -23.30 20.68
N LEU A 257 -32.23 -23.55 21.08
CA LEU A 257 -31.88 -24.04 22.41
C LEU A 257 -31.58 -22.83 23.30
N LYS A 258 -32.42 -22.65 24.31
CA LYS A 258 -32.16 -21.78 25.47
C LYS A 258 -30.97 -22.31 26.26
N PRO A 259 -30.06 -21.47 26.77
CA PRO A 259 -29.05 -21.92 27.71
C PRO A 259 -29.66 -22.25 29.06
N PRO A 260 -29.29 -23.37 29.71
CA PRO A 260 -29.74 -23.71 31.03
C PRO A 260 -29.09 -22.84 32.11
N GLY A 261 -29.88 -22.49 33.11
CA GLY A 261 -29.54 -21.63 34.23
C GLY A 261 -28.37 -22.11 35.06
N GLY A 262 -27.80 -21.14 35.73
CA GLY A 262 -26.58 -21.23 36.48
C GLY A 262 -26.51 -22.23 37.63
N LYS A 263 -25.33 -22.76 37.82
CA LYS A 263 -24.81 -23.16 39.15
C LYS A 263 -23.35 -22.67 39.23
N SER A 264 -23.10 -21.94 40.29
CA SER A 264 -21.74 -21.52 40.69
C SER A 264 -20.84 -22.74 40.83
N ILE A 265 -19.72 -22.78 40.15
CA ILE A 265 -18.67 -23.76 40.33
C ILE A 265 -17.55 -23.10 41.14
N THR A 266 -17.35 -23.64 42.34
CA THR A 266 -16.25 -23.36 43.22
C THR A 266 -14.94 -23.78 42.54
N VAL A 267 -13.96 -22.90 42.54
CA VAL A 267 -12.62 -23.19 42.07
C VAL A 267 -11.99 -24.23 43.01
N ILE A 268 -11.71 -25.43 42.51
CA ILE A 268 -10.91 -26.44 43.17
C ILE A 268 -9.53 -26.40 42.53
N ASP A 269 -8.50 -26.31 43.39
CA ASP A 269 -7.11 -26.35 42.99
C ASP A 269 -6.79 -27.56 42.10
N ALA A 270 -6.02 -27.33 41.04
CA ALA A 270 -5.62 -28.38 40.13
C ALA A 270 -4.72 -29.41 40.84
N PRO A 271 -4.97 -30.74 40.66
CA PRO A 271 -4.12 -31.76 41.21
C PRO A 271 -2.72 -31.71 40.55
N GLU A 272 -1.69 -31.95 41.39
CA GLU A 272 -0.29 -32.07 40.97
C GLU A 272 -0.15 -33.06 39.80
N ARG A 273 0.67 -32.67 38.82
CA ARG A 273 0.98 -33.50 37.65
C ARG A 273 1.54 -34.86 38.10
N PRO A 274 1.05 -35.97 37.53
CA PRO A 274 1.73 -37.24 37.68
C PRO A 274 3.11 -37.20 36.99
N PRO A 275 4.11 -37.93 37.47
CA PRO A 275 5.44 -37.94 36.90
C PRO A 275 5.42 -38.39 35.42
N GLU A 276 6.07 -37.64 34.58
CA GLU A 276 6.22 -37.96 33.17
C GLU A 276 6.98 -39.30 33.01
N PRO A 277 6.52 -40.20 32.13
CA PRO A 277 7.31 -41.37 31.75
C PRO A 277 8.57 -40.90 31.01
N PRO A 278 9.70 -41.63 31.10
CA PRO A 278 10.96 -41.25 30.51
C PRO A 278 10.82 -41.10 29.00
N THR A 279 10.93 -39.91 28.51
CA THR A 279 10.94 -39.55 27.10
C THR A 279 12.34 -39.76 26.58
N ASP A 280 12.55 -40.87 25.85
CA ASP A 280 13.58 -40.97 24.85
C ASP A 280 13.31 -39.87 23.80
N GLN A 281 13.81 -38.66 24.01
CA GLN A 281 13.81 -37.60 23.02
C GLN A 281 14.92 -37.96 21.99
N PRO A 282 14.54 -38.17 20.70
CA PRO A 282 15.55 -38.36 19.66
C PRO A 282 16.39 -37.09 19.54
N LYS A 283 17.71 -37.26 19.36
CA LYS A 283 18.70 -36.16 19.19
C LYS A 283 18.42 -35.19 18.04
N ASP A 284 17.34 -35.39 17.26
CA ASP A 284 16.95 -34.61 16.09
C ASP A 284 15.70 -33.72 16.28
N ALA A 285 15.26 -33.44 17.52
CA ALA A 285 14.04 -32.68 17.82
C ALA A 285 14.01 -31.24 17.25
N GLY A 286 15.16 -30.69 16.80
CA GLY A 286 15.24 -29.38 16.14
C GLY A 286 15.12 -29.41 14.61
N ARG A 287 15.21 -30.59 13.98
CA ARG A 287 15.28 -30.75 12.52
C ARG A 287 13.90 -30.96 11.87
N TYR A 288 12.97 -31.57 12.60
CA TYR A 288 11.65 -31.92 12.08
C TYR A 288 10.54 -31.24 12.90
N PRO A 289 9.75 -30.32 12.29
CA PRO A 289 8.67 -29.62 13.00
C PRO A 289 7.53 -30.61 13.32
N VAL A 290 7.03 -30.56 14.56
CA VAL A 290 5.90 -31.36 15.03
C VAL A 290 4.88 -30.45 15.72
N PHE A 291 3.60 -30.59 15.34
CA PHE A 291 2.48 -29.91 15.97
C PHE A 291 1.47 -30.97 16.45
N ARG A 292 1.08 -30.91 17.73
CA ARG A 292 0.13 -31.84 18.30
C ARG A 292 -1.29 -31.37 18.07
N ALA A 293 -2.15 -32.25 17.57
CA ALA A 293 -3.58 -32.05 17.38
C ALA A 293 -4.33 -33.37 17.40
N LYS A 294 -5.62 -33.35 17.76
CA LYS A 294 -6.49 -34.51 17.78
C LYS A 294 -7.84 -34.17 17.17
N GLY A 295 -8.36 -35.00 16.30
CA GLY A 295 -9.68 -34.83 15.66
C GLY A 295 -9.61 -34.84 14.15
N GLN A 296 -10.76 -35.09 13.50
CA GLN A 296 -10.85 -35.27 12.05
C GLN A 296 -10.42 -34.06 11.22
N ILE A 297 -10.53 -32.84 11.76
CA ILE A 297 -10.14 -31.58 11.10
C ILE A 297 -8.75 -31.11 11.58
N ASP A 298 -8.51 -31.18 12.89
CA ASP A 298 -7.29 -30.61 13.47
C ASP A 298 -6.04 -31.47 13.19
N SER A 299 -6.17 -32.79 13.02
CA SER A 299 -5.06 -33.65 12.64
C SER A 299 -4.48 -33.35 11.24
N PRO A 300 -5.28 -33.35 10.14
CA PRO A 300 -4.75 -32.96 8.84
C PRO A 300 -4.28 -31.49 8.81
N LEU A 301 -4.95 -30.58 9.53
CA LEU A 301 -4.53 -29.18 9.66
C LEU A 301 -3.12 -29.06 10.29
N ALA A 302 -2.83 -29.85 11.32
CA ALA A 302 -1.51 -29.92 11.93
C ALA A 302 -0.45 -30.50 10.97
N CYS A 303 -0.81 -31.50 10.15
CA CYS A 303 0.08 -32.02 9.11
C CYS A 303 0.45 -30.93 8.10
N PHE A 304 -0.51 -30.10 7.63
CA PHE A 304 -0.20 -28.98 6.75
C PHE A 304 0.64 -27.90 7.43
N GLN A 305 0.42 -27.65 8.71
CA GLN A 305 1.26 -26.74 9.49
C GLN A 305 2.71 -27.27 9.63
N MET A 306 2.89 -28.56 9.83
CA MET A 306 4.19 -29.24 9.85
C MET A 306 4.90 -29.10 8.50
N LEU A 307 4.21 -29.39 7.39
CA LEU A 307 4.74 -29.27 6.03
C LEU A 307 5.11 -27.83 5.69
N SER A 308 4.22 -26.88 6.02
CA SER A 308 4.45 -25.45 5.78
C SER A 308 5.72 -24.97 6.50
N LYS A 309 5.91 -25.38 7.76
CA LYS A 309 7.12 -25.03 8.53
C LYS A 309 8.37 -25.74 8.01
N TYR A 310 8.25 -26.98 7.53
CA TYR A 310 9.37 -27.75 6.97
C TYR A 310 9.89 -27.14 5.67
N PHE A 311 8.98 -26.72 4.78
CA PHE A 311 9.31 -26.11 3.49
C PHE A 311 9.45 -24.56 3.54
N GLY A 312 9.24 -23.93 4.70
CA GLY A 312 9.32 -22.46 4.84
C GLY A 312 8.19 -21.68 4.15
N LEU A 313 7.02 -22.32 3.94
CA LEU A 313 5.88 -21.74 3.22
C LEU A 313 4.96 -20.95 4.15
N LYS A 314 4.19 -20.01 3.59
CA LYS A 314 3.17 -19.23 4.35
C LYS A 314 1.96 -20.10 4.69
N PHE A 315 1.61 -20.21 5.97
CA PHE A 315 0.50 -21.02 6.47
C PHE A 315 -0.70 -20.16 6.88
N ARG A 316 -1.82 -20.32 6.19
CA ARG A 316 -3.08 -19.62 6.49
C ARG A 316 -4.08 -20.59 7.13
N ARG A 317 -3.98 -20.68 8.45
CA ARG A 317 -4.72 -21.67 9.25
C ARG A 317 -6.24 -21.61 9.02
N ASP A 318 -6.82 -20.40 8.98
CA ASP A 318 -8.27 -20.20 8.88
C ASP A 318 -8.85 -20.64 7.54
N ILE A 319 -8.10 -20.42 6.44
CA ILE A 319 -8.51 -20.83 5.09
C ILE A 319 -8.50 -22.35 4.97
N ILE A 320 -7.40 -22.99 5.39
CA ILE A 320 -7.25 -24.45 5.32
C ILE A 320 -8.29 -25.13 6.19
N ARG A 321 -8.55 -24.60 7.38
CA ARG A 321 -9.59 -25.12 8.27
C ARG A 321 -10.97 -25.08 7.62
N LYS A 322 -11.37 -23.96 7.01
CA LYS A 322 -12.64 -23.84 6.26
C LYS A 322 -12.77 -24.86 5.12
N VAL A 323 -11.67 -25.09 4.37
CA VAL A 323 -11.68 -26.08 3.29
C VAL A 323 -11.89 -27.49 3.84
N LEU A 324 -11.19 -27.86 4.92
CA LEU A 324 -11.34 -29.16 5.59
C LEU A 324 -12.74 -29.34 6.18
N GLU A 325 -13.32 -28.29 6.80
CA GLU A 325 -14.69 -28.30 7.32
C GLU A 325 -15.74 -28.50 6.23
N ASN A 326 -15.59 -27.80 5.10
CA ASN A 326 -16.49 -27.97 3.96
C ASN A 326 -16.38 -29.36 3.36
N GLN A 327 -15.16 -29.89 3.19
CA GLN A 327 -14.94 -31.26 2.70
C GLN A 327 -15.59 -32.30 3.61
N LEU A 328 -15.44 -32.15 4.92
CA LEU A 328 -16.04 -33.06 5.90
C LEU A 328 -17.58 -33.00 5.86
N LYS A 329 -18.16 -31.81 5.69
CA LYS A 329 -19.61 -31.63 5.55
C LYS A 329 -20.18 -32.25 4.27
N THR A 330 -19.43 -32.17 3.15
CA THR A 330 -19.92 -32.60 1.85
C THR A 330 -19.67 -34.09 1.61
N ALA A 331 -18.54 -34.62 2.00
CA ALA A 331 -18.10 -36.01 1.70
C ALA A 331 -18.10 -36.94 2.91
N GLY A 332 -18.38 -36.45 4.13
CA GLY A 332 -18.37 -37.24 5.38
C GLY A 332 -16.99 -37.66 5.86
N SER A 333 -15.93 -37.53 5.05
CA SER A 333 -14.53 -37.82 5.38
C SER A 333 -13.56 -36.97 4.56
N ILE A 334 -12.33 -36.79 5.08
CA ILE A 334 -11.28 -36.08 4.37
C ILE A 334 -10.48 -37.10 3.55
N SER A 335 -10.47 -36.95 2.23
CA SER A 335 -9.73 -37.80 1.29
C SER A 335 -8.30 -37.31 1.07
N MET A 336 -7.39 -38.21 0.65
CA MET A 336 -6.01 -37.82 0.26
C MET A 336 -6.00 -36.89 -0.96
N GLN A 337 -6.99 -37.02 -1.83
CA GLN A 337 -7.15 -36.10 -2.97
C GLN A 337 -7.49 -34.68 -2.53
N ALA A 338 -8.35 -34.50 -1.51
CA ALA A 338 -8.61 -33.22 -0.90
C ALA A 338 -7.36 -32.63 -0.21
N CYS A 339 -6.56 -33.49 0.45
CA CYS A 339 -5.28 -33.09 1.01
C CYS A 339 -4.31 -32.62 -0.12
N GLY A 340 -4.34 -33.26 -1.27
CA GLY A 340 -3.58 -32.84 -2.45
C GLY A 340 -3.97 -31.42 -2.91
N ALA A 341 -5.25 -31.12 -3.06
CA ALA A 341 -5.73 -29.80 -3.42
C ALA A 341 -5.31 -28.72 -2.40
N ILE A 342 -5.33 -29.06 -1.09
CA ILE A 342 -4.85 -28.15 -0.04
C ILE A 342 -3.33 -27.96 -0.15
N ALA A 343 -2.55 -29.05 -0.36
CA ALA A 343 -1.11 -28.96 -0.55
C ALA A 343 -0.75 -28.04 -1.72
N GLN A 344 -1.48 -28.13 -2.84
CA GLN A 344 -1.32 -27.25 -3.99
C GLN A 344 -1.64 -25.79 -3.65
N SER A 345 -2.68 -25.54 -2.84
CA SER A 345 -3.04 -24.18 -2.39
C SER A 345 -1.98 -23.54 -1.48
N ILE A 346 -1.13 -24.33 -0.83
CA ILE A 346 -0.01 -23.87 0.00
C ILE A 346 1.26 -23.64 -0.85
N GLY A 347 1.23 -24.02 -2.13
CA GLY A 347 2.36 -23.88 -3.06
C GLY A 347 3.24 -25.13 -3.18
N LEU A 348 2.77 -26.29 -2.77
CA LEU A 348 3.45 -27.58 -3.00
C LEU A 348 2.91 -28.23 -4.28
N THR A 349 3.74 -29.02 -4.96
CA THR A 349 3.30 -29.84 -6.09
C THR A 349 2.95 -31.23 -5.56
N PRO A 350 1.65 -31.58 -5.38
CA PRO A 350 1.23 -32.87 -4.89
C PRO A 350 1.09 -33.87 -6.00
N GLN A 351 1.50 -35.11 -5.77
CA GLN A 351 1.22 -36.24 -6.63
C GLN A 351 0.68 -37.37 -5.77
N LEU A 352 -0.57 -37.79 -6.02
CA LEU A 352 -1.18 -38.92 -5.32
C LEU A 352 -0.72 -40.22 -5.99
N ALA A 353 -0.22 -41.16 -5.20
CA ALA A 353 0.23 -42.48 -5.65
C ALA A 353 -0.24 -43.54 -4.68
N GLN A 354 -0.58 -44.72 -5.21
CA GLN A 354 -0.80 -45.91 -4.42
C GLN A 354 0.50 -46.71 -4.38
N VAL A 355 1.04 -46.90 -3.19
CA VAL A 355 2.40 -47.45 -3.02
C VAL A 355 2.34 -48.75 -2.22
N PRO A 356 2.91 -49.87 -2.75
CA PRO A 356 3.12 -51.08 -1.96
C PRO A 356 4.07 -50.82 -0.79
N ALA A 357 3.83 -51.41 0.37
CA ALA A 357 4.68 -51.22 1.55
C ALA A 357 6.15 -51.62 1.32
N GLU A 358 6.44 -52.47 0.34
CA GLU A 358 7.78 -52.87 -0.07
C GLU A 358 8.55 -51.78 -0.83
N ALA A 359 7.82 -50.89 -1.51
CA ALA A 359 8.40 -49.81 -2.31
C ALA A 359 8.55 -48.51 -1.54
N ILE A 360 8.14 -48.43 -0.25
CA ILE A 360 8.18 -47.20 0.55
C ILE A 360 9.59 -46.63 0.68
N ASN A 361 10.64 -47.48 0.69
CA ASN A 361 12.03 -47.07 0.76
C ASN A 361 12.57 -46.42 -0.52
N ARG A 362 11.83 -46.47 -1.63
CA ARG A 362 12.19 -45.87 -2.93
C ARG A 362 11.62 -44.47 -3.11
N ILE A 363 10.81 -44.03 -2.16
CA ILE A 363 10.13 -42.74 -2.25
C ILE A 363 11.00 -41.63 -1.61
N LYS A 364 11.01 -40.45 -2.23
CA LYS A 364 11.66 -39.26 -1.66
C LYS A 364 10.74 -38.63 -0.63
N ALA A 365 11.18 -38.56 0.62
CA ALA A 365 10.50 -37.82 1.67
C ALA A 365 10.80 -36.31 1.56
N PRO A 366 9.90 -35.41 2.07
CA PRO A 366 8.75 -35.73 2.90
C PRO A 366 7.50 -36.11 2.10
N VAL A 367 6.70 -37.02 2.68
CA VAL A 367 5.43 -37.46 2.11
C VAL A 367 4.33 -37.47 3.18
N MET A 368 3.10 -37.22 2.78
CA MET A 368 1.94 -37.34 3.65
C MET A 368 1.23 -38.67 3.38
N ILE A 369 0.88 -39.42 4.42
CA ILE A 369 0.21 -40.71 4.34
C ILE A 369 -1.04 -40.74 5.20
N LYS A 370 -1.98 -41.58 4.86
CA LYS A 370 -3.05 -41.99 5.76
C LYS A 370 -2.51 -42.98 6.76
N TRP A 371 -2.64 -42.65 8.04
CA TRP A 371 -2.09 -43.44 9.14
C TRP A 371 -3.20 -43.76 10.15
N GLN A 372 -3.61 -45.03 10.19
CA GLN A 372 -4.80 -45.46 10.97
C GLN A 372 -6.02 -44.59 10.59
N ASP A 373 -6.70 -44.02 11.55
CA ASP A 373 -7.87 -43.14 11.34
C ASP A 373 -7.50 -41.65 11.12
N SER A 374 -6.20 -41.33 10.95
CA SER A 374 -5.69 -39.98 10.86
C SER A 374 -4.68 -39.80 9.72
N PHE A 375 -3.92 -38.74 9.74
CA PHE A 375 -2.87 -38.40 8.76
C PHE A 375 -1.52 -38.29 9.47
N ALA A 376 -0.46 -38.64 8.74
CA ALA A 376 0.92 -38.51 9.23
C ALA A 376 1.87 -38.06 8.13
N ILE A 377 3.02 -37.51 8.53
CA ILE A 377 4.09 -37.10 7.64
C ILE A 377 5.30 -37.99 7.88
N ILE A 378 5.84 -38.56 6.81
CA ILE A 378 7.14 -39.21 6.83
C ILE A 378 8.18 -38.19 6.40
N TYR A 379 9.05 -37.78 7.30
CA TYR A 379 10.10 -36.78 7.04
C TYR A 379 11.38 -37.35 6.47
N SER A 380 11.71 -38.62 6.80
CA SER A 380 12.91 -39.30 6.32
C SER A 380 12.68 -40.78 6.19
N ILE A 381 13.21 -41.36 5.14
CA ILE A 381 13.17 -42.78 4.84
C ILE A 381 14.61 -43.25 4.64
N THR A 382 15.03 -44.23 5.41
CA THR A 382 16.31 -44.89 5.26
C THR A 382 16.09 -46.39 5.01
N GLU A 383 17.12 -47.15 4.66
CA GLU A 383 16.97 -48.57 4.38
C GLU A 383 16.47 -49.37 5.59
N GLN A 384 16.66 -48.89 6.81
CA GLN A 384 16.33 -49.59 8.03
C GLN A 384 15.18 -49.02 8.82
N GLU A 385 14.98 -47.69 8.77
CA GLU A 385 14.00 -46.97 9.60
C GLU A 385 13.34 -45.81 8.89
N LEU A 386 12.13 -45.44 9.35
CA LEU A 386 11.32 -44.33 8.93
C LEU A 386 11.15 -43.34 10.09
N VAL A 387 11.26 -42.05 9.80
CA VAL A 387 10.92 -40.96 10.75
C VAL A 387 9.54 -40.46 10.41
N LEU A 388 8.57 -40.81 11.24
CA LEU A 388 7.15 -40.53 11.09
C LEU A 388 6.73 -39.51 12.11
N ALA A 389 6.03 -38.47 11.69
CA ALA A 389 5.39 -37.50 12.57
C ALA A 389 3.87 -37.62 12.47
N THR A 390 3.24 -37.96 13.60
CA THR A 390 1.79 -37.98 13.72
C THR A 390 1.33 -36.84 14.62
N PRO A 391 0.22 -36.16 14.30
CA PRO A 391 -0.29 -35.08 15.15
C PRO A 391 -0.68 -35.55 16.57
N GLU A 392 -1.05 -36.81 16.73
CA GLU A 392 -1.50 -37.36 18.02
C GLU A 392 -0.36 -37.82 18.92
N GLN A 393 0.63 -38.51 18.37
CA GLN A 393 1.70 -39.16 19.14
C GLN A 393 3.04 -38.41 19.04
N GLY A 394 3.19 -37.50 18.06
CA GLY A 394 4.43 -36.76 17.83
C GLY A 394 5.39 -37.45 16.87
N LEU A 395 6.70 -37.25 17.07
CA LEU A 395 7.74 -37.81 16.22
C LEU A 395 8.08 -39.24 16.68
N MET A 396 8.03 -40.20 15.75
CA MET A 396 8.31 -41.60 15.98
C MET A 396 9.32 -42.14 14.97
N ARG A 397 10.18 -43.00 15.42
CA ARG A 397 11.04 -43.82 14.54
C ARG A 397 10.47 -45.23 14.49
N LYS A 398 10.22 -45.75 13.30
CA LYS A 398 9.68 -47.08 13.08
C LYS A 398 10.62 -47.85 12.13
N ARG A 399 10.89 -49.12 12.43
CA ARG A 399 11.56 -49.99 11.47
C ARG A 399 10.59 -50.42 10.37
N ILE A 400 11.05 -50.57 9.14
CA ILE A 400 10.21 -50.92 8.01
C ILE A 400 9.27 -52.12 8.25
N PRO A 401 9.66 -53.22 8.90
CA PRO A 401 8.74 -54.33 9.23
C PRO A 401 7.59 -53.92 10.14
N GLN A 402 7.88 -53.11 11.16
CA GLN A 402 6.87 -52.62 12.12
C GLN A 402 5.91 -51.58 11.48
N PHE A 403 6.41 -50.88 10.50
CA PHE A 403 5.59 -49.96 9.69
C PHE A 403 4.61 -50.75 8.82
N LYS A 404 5.06 -51.81 8.17
CA LYS A 404 4.23 -52.70 7.34
C LYS A 404 3.09 -53.35 8.09
N GLU A 405 3.32 -53.79 9.31
CA GLU A 405 2.29 -54.43 10.18
C GLU A 405 1.12 -53.46 10.45
N ILE A 406 1.39 -52.16 10.55
CA ILE A 406 0.38 -51.17 10.93
C ILE A 406 -0.26 -50.55 9.69
N TRP A 407 0.51 -50.34 8.62
CA TRP A 407 0.06 -49.59 7.43
C TRP A 407 -0.62 -50.47 6.38
N GLY A 408 -0.34 -51.82 6.41
CA GLY A 408 -0.87 -52.81 5.48
C GLY A 408 0.02 -53.06 4.27
N GLU A 409 -0.47 -53.86 3.30
CA GLU A 409 0.27 -54.25 2.10
C GLU A 409 0.47 -53.13 1.09
N SER A 410 -0.46 -52.17 1.01
CA SER A 410 -0.37 -50.98 0.16
C SER A 410 -1.20 -49.81 0.72
N GLY A 411 -0.83 -48.58 0.46
CA GLY A 411 -1.58 -47.42 0.91
C GLY A 411 -1.41 -46.19 0.01
N GLU A 412 -2.32 -45.23 0.19
CA GLU A 412 -2.27 -43.94 -0.50
C GLU A 412 -1.16 -43.05 0.11
N VAL A 413 -0.32 -42.53 -0.75
CA VAL A 413 0.78 -41.63 -0.41
C VAL A 413 0.66 -40.35 -1.24
N LEU A 414 0.68 -39.24 -0.58
CA LEU A 414 0.78 -37.92 -1.22
C LEU A 414 2.26 -37.51 -1.26
N LEU A 415 2.87 -37.66 -2.42
CA LEU A 415 4.23 -37.17 -2.70
C LEU A 415 4.19 -35.66 -2.78
N LEU A 416 5.09 -34.98 -2.06
CA LEU A 416 5.10 -33.52 -1.95
C LEU A 416 6.47 -33.02 -2.42
N GLN A 417 6.48 -32.25 -3.48
CA GLN A 417 7.68 -31.57 -3.92
C GLN A 417 7.48 -30.07 -3.62
N ALA A 418 8.53 -29.46 -3.03
CA ALA A 418 8.57 -28.01 -3.05
C ALA A 418 8.60 -27.55 -4.51
N PRO A 419 7.93 -26.47 -4.88
CA PRO A 419 8.21 -25.85 -6.16
C PRO A 419 9.73 -25.70 -6.21
N GLN A 420 10.35 -26.12 -7.29
CA GLN A 420 11.71 -25.71 -7.59
C GLN A 420 11.64 -24.19 -7.80
N VAL A 421 11.56 -23.48 -6.70
CA VAL A 421 11.99 -22.09 -6.68
C VAL A 421 13.49 -22.24 -6.93
N GLU A 422 13.94 -22.14 -8.18
CA GLU A 422 15.26 -21.61 -8.41
C GLU A 422 15.40 -20.49 -7.39
N GLN A 423 16.41 -20.57 -6.53
CA GLN A 423 16.78 -19.45 -5.68
C GLN A 423 17.19 -18.33 -6.64
N LYS A 424 16.19 -17.65 -7.23
CA LYS A 424 16.43 -16.36 -7.85
C LYS A 424 17.06 -15.55 -6.76
N GLU A 425 18.30 -15.18 -6.98
CA GLU A 425 19.05 -14.31 -6.08
C GLU A 425 18.11 -13.18 -5.70
N GLN A 426 17.69 -13.15 -4.44
CA GLN A 426 16.80 -12.09 -3.95
C GLN A 426 17.47 -10.77 -4.23
N PHE A 427 16.76 -9.82 -4.81
CA PHE A 427 17.26 -8.49 -5.08
C PHE A 427 17.87 -7.91 -3.79
N SER A 428 19.18 -7.69 -3.83
CA SER A 428 19.97 -7.28 -2.68
C SER A 428 21.12 -6.39 -3.16
N PHE A 429 21.90 -5.88 -2.22
CA PHE A 429 23.10 -5.13 -2.55
C PHE A 429 24.06 -5.87 -3.51
N TRP A 430 24.11 -7.20 -3.44
CA TRP A 430 24.96 -8.03 -4.29
C TRP A 430 24.56 -8.03 -5.77
N TRP A 431 23.30 -7.71 -6.09
CA TRP A 431 22.82 -7.58 -7.46
C TRP A 431 23.55 -6.48 -8.26
N PHE A 432 24.09 -5.46 -7.57
CA PHE A 432 24.81 -4.36 -8.19
C PHE A 432 26.29 -4.71 -8.46
N VAL A 433 26.85 -5.71 -7.76
CA VAL A 433 28.28 -6.04 -7.83
C VAL A 433 28.76 -6.47 -9.21
N PRO A 434 28.04 -7.29 -9.99
CA PRO A 434 28.46 -7.63 -11.36
C PRO A 434 28.67 -6.39 -12.25
N ALA A 435 27.77 -5.42 -12.22
CA ALA A 435 27.89 -4.18 -12.99
C ALA A 435 29.10 -3.34 -12.56
N LEU A 436 29.43 -3.32 -11.26
CA LEU A 436 30.65 -2.67 -10.76
C LEU A 436 31.92 -3.40 -11.23
N MET A 437 31.92 -4.73 -11.22
CA MET A 437 33.08 -5.54 -11.62
C MET A 437 33.43 -5.45 -13.11
N GLU A 438 32.49 -5.10 -13.98
CA GLU A 438 32.76 -4.81 -15.38
C GLU A 438 33.71 -3.60 -15.54
N HIS A 439 33.67 -2.64 -14.63
CA HIS A 439 34.48 -1.43 -14.64
C HIS A 439 35.65 -1.48 -13.65
N LYS A 440 36.10 -2.68 -13.25
CA LYS A 440 37.17 -2.89 -12.25
C LYS A 440 38.47 -2.12 -12.52
N THR A 441 38.83 -1.91 -13.78
CA THR A 441 40.02 -1.18 -14.15
C THR A 441 39.93 0.29 -13.74
N VAL A 442 38.82 0.96 -14.03
CA VAL A 442 38.59 2.36 -13.63
C VAL A 442 38.51 2.49 -12.11
N PHE A 443 37.85 1.56 -11.42
CA PHE A 443 37.84 1.54 -9.95
C PHE A 443 39.25 1.38 -9.36
N PHE A 444 40.11 0.57 -9.99
CA PHE A 444 41.50 0.44 -9.58
C PHE A 444 42.27 1.73 -9.81
N GLU A 445 42.09 2.43 -10.94
CA GLU A 445 42.69 3.74 -11.21
C GLU A 445 42.25 4.79 -10.19
N VAL A 446 40.98 4.83 -9.85
CA VAL A 446 40.40 5.70 -8.80
C VAL A 446 40.99 5.38 -7.43
N LEU A 447 41.13 4.10 -7.07
CA LEU A 447 41.79 3.66 -5.85
C LEU A 447 43.27 4.07 -5.81
N LEU A 448 43.97 3.92 -6.91
CA LEU A 448 45.39 4.31 -7.01
C LEU A 448 45.57 5.82 -6.87
N ALA A 449 44.73 6.61 -7.55
CA ALA A 449 44.75 8.07 -7.42
C ALA A 449 44.41 8.50 -5.96
N SER A 450 43.39 7.86 -5.34
CA SER A 450 43.03 8.12 -3.96
C SER A 450 44.14 7.73 -2.96
N PHE A 451 44.88 6.66 -3.23
CA PHE A 451 46.05 6.28 -2.44
C PHE A 451 47.12 7.36 -2.43
N PHE A 452 47.46 7.94 -3.62
CA PHE A 452 48.41 9.03 -3.68
C PHE A 452 47.92 10.31 -3.01
N VAL A 453 46.65 10.66 -3.16
CA VAL A 453 46.04 11.79 -2.45
C VAL A 453 46.17 11.63 -0.93
N GLN A 454 45.94 10.44 -0.39
CA GLN A 454 46.09 10.16 1.04
C GLN A 454 47.56 10.20 1.49
N LEU A 455 48.47 9.77 0.62
CA LEU A 455 49.91 9.82 0.87
C LEU A 455 50.40 11.30 0.94
N PHE A 456 49.95 12.16 0.04
CA PHE A 456 50.20 13.59 0.10
C PHE A 456 49.59 14.27 1.32
N GLY A 457 48.39 13.84 1.73
CA GLY A 457 47.73 14.23 2.98
C GLY A 457 48.57 13.93 4.21
N LEU A 458 49.44 12.86 4.18
CA LEU A 458 50.38 12.55 5.25
C LEU A 458 51.68 13.37 5.15
N ALA A 459 52.15 13.71 3.91
CA ALA A 459 53.36 14.48 3.71
C ALA A 459 53.25 15.93 4.25
N ASN A 460 52.08 16.53 4.08
CA ASN A 460 51.84 17.93 4.51
C ASN A 460 52.09 18.17 6.02
N PRO A 461 51.58 17.40 7.00
CA PRO A 461 51.89 17.52 8.42
C PRO A 461 53.37 17.35 8.73
N LEU A 462 54.04 16.38 8.06
CA LEU A 462 55.45 16.08 8.30
C LEU A 462 56.35 17.22 7.82
N ILE A 463 56.07 17.81 6.68
CA ILE A 463 56.82 18.96 6.17
C ILE A 463 56.57 20.20 7.02
N SER A 464 55.30 20.39 7.45
CA SER A 464 54.96 21.48 8.41
C SER A 464 55.74 21.38 9.70
N GLN A 465 55.95 20.16 10.24
CA GLN A 465 56.80 19.91 11.38
C GLN A 465 58.26 20.35 11.12
N ILE A 466 58.84 19.94 9.99
CA ILE A 466 60.22 20.28 9.61
C ILE A 466 60.39 21.80 9.52
N ILE A 467 59.44 22.51 8.93
CA ILE A 467 59.46 23.97 8.82
C ILE A 467 59.48 24.60 10.22
N ILE A 468 58.62 24.17 11.12
CA ILE A 468 58.50 24.76 12.47
C ILE A 468 59.70 24.42 13.33
N ASP A 469 60.19 23.20 13.36
CA ASP A 469 61.23 22.73 14.24
C ASP A 469 62.63 23.11 13.76
N LYS A 470 62.90 22.99 12.44
CA LYS A 470 64.25 23.23 11.92
C LYS A 470 64.41 24.59 11.23
N VAL A 471 63.47 24.96 10.33
CA VAL A 471 63.62 26.18 9.54
C VAL A 471 63.42 27.43 10.41
N LEU A 472 62.37 27.48 11.23
CA LEU A 472 62.16 28.61 12.14
C LEU A 472 63.22 28.64 13.27
N GLY A 473 63.63 27.48 13.78
CA GLY A 473 64.67 27.37 14.81
C GLY A 473 66.05 27.83 14.32
N GLN A 474 66.39 27.51 13.06
CA GLN A 474 67.70 27.83 12.47
C GLN A 474 67.70 29.12 11.63
N ARG A 475 66.54 29.78 11.44
CA ARG A 475 66.30 30.99 10.63
C ARG A 475 66.80 30.86 9.18
N SER A 476 66.66 29.66 8.57
CA SER A 476 67.10 29.39 7.20
C SER A 476 65.97 29.72 6.19
N ILE A 477 66.09 30.90 5.55
CA ILE A 477 65.10 31.37 4.57
C ILE A 477 65.14 30.49 3.31
N ASP A 478 66.34 30.11 2.80
CA ASP A 478 66.50 29.31 1.60
C ASP A 478 65.82 27.91 1.73
N THR A 479 65.90 27.31 2.88
CA THR A 479 65.21 26.03 3.17
C THR A 479 63.70 26.23 3.25
N LEU A 480 63.23 27.38 3.75
CA LEU A 480 61.80 27.73 3.76
C LEU A 480 61.24 27.82 2.34
N ASP A 481 61.91 28.54 1.47
CA ASP A 481 61.51 28.76 0.07
C ASP A 481 61.41 27.41 -0.70
N ILE A 482 62.41 26.54 -0.50
CA ILE A 482 62.41 25.20 -1.15
C ILE A 482 61.26 24.36 -0.64
N LEU A 483 61.05 24.26 0.67
CA LEU A 483 59.97 23.50 1.27
C LEU A 483 58.60 24.09 0.95
N GLY A 484 58.48 25.41 0.90
CA GLY A 484 57.27 26.13 0.49
C GLY A 484 56.90 25.83 -1.00
N ALA A 485 57.91 25.91 -1.91
CA ALA A 485 57.71 25.55 -3.29
C ALA A 485 57.30 24.07 -3.47
N PHE A 486 57.93 23.17 -2.67
CA PHE A 486 57.57 21.75 -2.68
C PHE A 486 56.11 21.51 -2.20
N LEU A 487 55.69 22.15 -1.12
CA LEU A 487 54.30 22.07 -0.64
C LEU A 487 53.29 22.58 -1.67
N LEU A 488 53.64 23.69 -2.37
CA LEU A 488 52.81 24.22 -3.46
C LEU A 488 52.68 23.22 -4.62
N GLY A 489 53.80 22.55 -4.98
CA GLY A 489 53.80 21.46 -5.96
C GLY A 489 52.94 20.28 -5.56
N VAL A 490 53.04 19.83 -4.29
CA VAL A 490 52.20 18.77 -3.72
C VAL A 490 50.73 19.16 -3.78
N ALA A 491 50.37 20.37 -3.36
CA ALA A 491 48.99 20.86 -3.39
C ALA A 491 48.41 20.92 -4.80
N LEU A 492 49.23 21.40 -5.78
CA LEU A 492 48.83 21.41 -7.19
C LEU A 492 48.54 19.99 -7.72
N PHE A 493 49.48 19.06 -7.44
CA PHE A 493 49.35 17.68 -7.88
C PHE A 493 48.17 16.94 -7.20
N GLU A 494 47.96 17.20 -5.90
CA GLU A 494 46.81 16.70 -5.15
C GLU A 494 45.49 17.21 -5.78
N GLY A 495 45.41 18.51 -6.09
CA GLY A 495 44.27 19.11 -6.76
C GLY A 495 43.99 18.47 -8.14
N LEU A 496 45.04 18.24 -8.94
CA LEU A 496 44.91 17.59 -10.25
C LEU A 496 44.43 16.16 -10.13
N LEU A 497 45.03 15.38 -9.22
CA LEU A 497 44.59 13.99 -8.95
C LEU A 497 43.17 13.90 -8.46
N ASN A 498 42.76 14.81 -7.57
CA ASN A 498 41.38 14.89 -7.11
C ASN A 498 40.40 15.20 -8.24
N GLY A 499 40.76 16.14 -9.14
CA GLY A 499 39.96 16.44 -10.30
C GLY A 499 39.83 15.26 -11.26
N LEU A 500 40.95 14.60 -11.59
CA LEU A 500 40.96 13.43 -12.47
C LEU A 500 40.17 12.25 -11.86
N ARG A 501 40.38 11.98 -10.59
CA ARG A 501 39.62 10.96 -9.82
C ARG A 501 38.13 11.21 -9.90
N THR A 502 37.71 12.44 -9.61
CA THR A 502 36.29 12.82 -9.61
C THR A 502 35.70 12.67 -11.01
N PHE A 503 36.38 13.06 -12.04
CA PHE A 503 35.92 12.92 -13.43
C PHE A 503 35.74 11.46 -13.84
N LEU A 504 36.78 10.61 -13.65
CA LEU A 504 36.70 9.16 -13.95
C LEU A 504 35.58 8.49 -13.21
N PHE A 505 35.35 8.90 -11.98
CA PHE A 505 34.34 8.35 -11.09
C PHE A 505 32.92 8.72 -11.56
N ILE A 506 32.66 9.98 -11.90
CA ILE A 506 31.35 10.45 -12.38
C ILE A 506 31.01 9.79 -13.74
N ASP A 507 31.97 9.72 -14.68
CA ASP A 507 31.73 9.10 -16.00
C ASP A 507 31.33 7.61 -15.83
N THR A 508 32.09 6.86 -15.03
CA THR A 508 31.80 5.45 -14.76
C THR A 508 30.46 5.26 -14.04
N SER A 509 30.17 6.13 -13.06
CA SER A 509 28.87 6.14 -12.34
C SER A 509 27.70 6.30 -13.30
N ASN A 510 27.78 7.25 -14.24
CA ASN A 510 26.73 7.51 -15.20
C ASN A 510 26.50 6.32 -16.15
N ARG A 511 27.58 5.65 -16.58
CA ARG A 511 27.48 4.43 -17.43
C ARG A 511 26.78 3.29 -16.70
N ILE A 512 27.12 3.05 -15.44
CA ILE A 512 26.49 2.04 -14.59
C ILE A 512 25.02 2.38 -14.38
N ASP A 513 24.68 3.66 -14.13
CA ASP A 513 23.31 4.10 -13.93
C ASP A 513 22.41 3.82 -15.14
N VAL A 514 22.86 4.18 -16.34
CA VAL A 514 22.10 3.92 -17.57
C VAL A 514 21.83 2.42 -17.73
N LYS A 515 22.83 1.56 -17.49
CA LYS A 515 22.68 0.11 -17.62
C LYS A 515 21.68 -0.45 -16.60
N LEU A 516 21.87 -0.13 -15.32
CA LEU A 516 21.03 -0.65 -14.24
C LEU A 516 19.61 -0.11 -14.32
N SER A 517 19.44 1.16 -14.66
CA SER A 517 18.10 1.75 -14.85
C SER A 517 17.38 1.09 -16.03
N ALA A 518 18.07 0.82 -17.13
CA ALA A 518 17.49 0.11 -18.27
C ALA A 518 17.07 -1.31 -17.91
N GLU A 519 17.85 -2.04 -17.09
CA GLU A 519 17.54 -3.40 -16.64
C GLU A 519 16.30 -3.43 -15.71
N VAL A 520 16.18 -2.46 -14.79
CA VAL A 520 15.00 -2.34 -13.92
C VAL A 520 13.75 -1.95 -14.73
N ILE A 521 13.88 -1.08 -15.73
CA ILE A 521 12.77 -0.71 -16.63
C ILE A 521 12.36 -1.91 -17.48
N ASP A 522 13.32 -2.65 -18.05
CA ASP A 522 13.01 -3.87 -18.83
C ASP A 522 12.25 -4.89 -17.95
N HIS A 523 12.69 -5.10 -16.71
CA HIS A 523 12.00 -5.95 -15.77
C HIS A 523 10.58 -5.44 -15.45
N LEU A 524 10.44 -4.13 -15.18
CA LEU A 524 9.13 -3.51 -14.90
C LEU A 524 8.14 -3.72 -16.06
N LEU A 525 8.59 -3.53 -17.30
CA LEU A 525 7.74 -3.70 -18.49
C LEU A 525 7.31 -5.15 -18.74
N ARG A 526 8.03 -6.12 -18.18
CA ARG A 526 7.72 -7.55 -18.27
C ARG A 526 6.87 -8.07 -17.08
N LEU A 527 6.51 -7.22 -16.13
CA LEU A 527 5.65 -7.63 -15.02
C LEU A 527 4.21 -7.91 -15.48
N PRO A 528 3.49 -8.86 -14.85
CA PRO A 528 2.13 -9.20 -15.22
C PRO A 528 1.16 -8.05 -14.95
N GLN A 529 0.07 -8.00 -15.71
CA GLN A 529 -0.96 -6.94 -15.62
C GLN A 529 -1.51 -6.75 -14.20
N ASN A 530 -1.70 -7.85 -13.47
CA ASN A 530 -2.18 -7.82 -12.08
C ASN A 530 -1.27 -7.01 -11.13
N TYR A 531 0.03 -6.90 -11.44
CA TYR A 531 0.95 -6.06 -10.67
C TYR A 531 0.59 -4.58 -10.77
N PHE A 532 0.24 -4.12 -11.97
CA PHE A 532 -0.10 -2.71 -12.25
C PHE A 532 -1.49 -2.33 -11.75
N ASP A 533 -2.47 -3.23 -11.86
CA ASP A 533 -3.85 -2.98 -11.44
C ASP A 533 -3.98 -2.68 -9.93
N ASN A 534 -3.09 -3.28 -9.14
CA ASN A 534 -3.11 -3.15 -7.68
C ASN A 534 -2.20 -2.04 -7.13
N ARG A 535 -1.55 -1.26 -8.01
CA ARG A 535 -0.58 -0.23 -7.60
C ARG A 535 -0.82 1.10 -8.28
N ARG A 536 -0.55 2.17 -7.54
CA ARG A 536 -0.66 3.52 -8.08
C ARG A 536 0.58 3.87 -8.90
N VAL A 537 0.38 4.54 -10.04
CA VAL A 537 1.46 4.99 -10.92
C VAL A 537 2.49 5.86 -10.16
N GLY A 538 2.01 6.77 -9.30
CA GLY A 538 2.89 7.62 -8.49
C GLY A 538 3.81 6.86 -7.53
N ASP A 539 3.35 5.70 -7.00
CA ASP A 539 4.18 4.82 -6.16
C ASP A 539 5.30 4.16 -6.98
N LEU A 540 4.99 3.71 -8.20
CA LEU A 540 5.98 3.12 -9.11
C LEU A 540 7.06 4.14 -9.53
N VAL A 541 6.65 5.35 -9.90
CA VAL A 541 7.58 6.45 -10.25
C VAL A 541 8.47 6.79 -9.06
N TYR A 542 7.91 6.85 -7.85
CA TYR A 542 8.67 7.10 -6.63
C TYR A 542 9.70 5.99 -6.36
N LYS A 543 9.31 4.71 -6.46
CA LYS A 543 10.22 3.57 -6.29
C LYS A 543 11.36 3.62 -7.29
N PHE A 544 11.05 3.93 -8.56
CA PHE A 544 12.08 4.08 -9.59
C PHE A 544 13.07 5.21 -9.28
N SER A 545 12.60 6.34 -8.73
CA SER A 545 13.48 7.46 -8.34
C SER A 545 14.50 7.08 -7.23
N MET A 546 14.25 5.99 -6.47
CA MET A 546 15.19 5.48 -5.46
C MET A 546 16.47 4.89 -6.06
N MET A 547 16.46 4.49 -7.36
CA MET A 547 17.65 4.04 -8.06
C MET A 547 18.78 5.07 -8.01
N GLY A 548 18.44 6.36 -8.14
CA GLY A 548 19.42 7.44 -8.04
C GLY A 548 20.16 7.48 -6.70
N GLN A 549 19.46 7.21 -5.59
CA GLN A 549 20.08 7.15 -4.25
C GLN A 549 21.02 5.96 -4.09
N ILE A 550 20.61 4.78 -4.61
CA ILE A 550 21.44 3.57 -4.58
C ILE A 550 22.71 3.79 -5.37
N ARG A 551 22.59 4.34 -6.59
CA ARG A 551 23.71 4.69 -7.44
C ARG A 551 24.67 5.63 -6.72
N GLU A 552 24.19 6.77 -6.22
CA GLU A 552 25.01 7.78 -5.54
C GLU A 552 25.81 7.16 -4.40
N PHE A 553 25.20 6.31 -3.59
CA PHE A 553 25.92 5.61 -2.54
C PHE A 553 27.01 4.68 -3.09
N MET A 554 26.68 3.81 -4.05
CA MET A 554 27.61 2.80 -4.58
C MET A 554 28.80 3.41 -5.31
N THR A 555 28.54 4.53 -5.96
CA THR A 555 29.55 5.15 -6.80
C THR A 555 30.32 6.30 -6.12
N SER A 556 29.80 6.97 -5.11
CA SER A 556 30.50 8.13 -4.49
C SER A 556 31.14 7.79 -3.14
N THR A 557 30.42 7.12 -2.28
CA THR A 557 30.72 7.12 -0.85
C THR A 557 31.39 5.82 -0.39
N ALA A 558 30.97 4.69 -0.92
CA ALA A 558 31.44 3.38 -0.44
C ALA A 558 32.93 3.15 -0.74
N LEU A 559 33.42 3.60 -1.91
CA LEU A 559 34.78 3.34 -2.34
C LEU A 559 35.84 4.15 -1.57
N THR A 560 35.52 5.43 -1.30
CA THR A 560 36.46 6.33 -0.58
C THR A 560 36.64 5.92 0.86
N VAL A 561 35.61 5.39 1.50
CA VAL A 561 35.61 4.97 2.91
C VAL A 561 36.55 3.79 3.17
N VAL A 562 36.68 2.86 2.24
CA VAL A 562 37.60 1.74 2.40
C VAL A 562 39.06 2.24 2.53
N LEU A 563 39.43 3.20 1.67
CA LEU A 563 40.75 3.80 1.75
C LEU A 563 40.93 4.67 2.99
N ASP A 564 39.94 5.48 3.33
CA ASP A 564 39.93 6.28 4.56
C ASP A 564 40.13 5.41 5.81
N ALA A 565 39.54 4.21 5.83
CA ALA A 565 39.72 3.24 6.92
C ALA A 565 41.18 2.74 7.00
N VAL A 566 41.77 2.32 5.87
CA VAL A 566 43.14 1.85 5.81
C VAL A 566 44.11 2.96 6.24
N PHE A 567 43.97 4.16 5.68
CA PHE A 567 44.82 5.28 6.05
C PHE A 567 44.59 5.81 7.47
N SER A 568 43.40 5.67 8.04
CA SER A 568 43.17 5.98 9.46
C SER A 568 44.02 5.12 10.38
N VAL A 569 44.22 3.83 10.04
CA VAL A 569 45.14 2.95 10.79
C VAL A 569 46.59 3.45 10.67
N VAL A 570 47.01 3.86 9.47
CA VAL A 570 48.34 4.44 9.25
C VAL A 570 48.52 5.72 10.03
N TYR A 571 47.55 6.64 9.99
CA TYR A 571 47.57 7.88 10.74
C TYR A 571 47.66 7.63 12.25
N VAL A 572 46.88 6.69 12.79
CA VAL A 572 46.95 6.28 14.23
C VAL A 572 48.33 5.72 14.55
N ALA A 573 48.94 4.90 13.70
CA ALA A 573 50.30 4.38 13.92
C ALA A 573 51.33 5.52 13.98
N VAL A 574 51.21 6.50 13.09
CA VAL A 574 52.04 7.72 13.11
C VAL A 574 51.83 8.52 14.37
N MET A 575 50.56 8.73 14.78
CA MET A 575 50.24 9.43 16.04
C MET A 575 50.85 8.74 17.27
N LEU A 576 50.82 7.41 17.34
CA LEU A 576 51.43 6.61 18.42
C LEU A 576 52.96 6.78 18.45
N SER A 577 53.61 6.97 17.30
CA SER A 577 55.06 7.22 17.25
C SER A 577 55.48 8.57 17.80
N TYR A 578 54.54 9.57 17.79
CA TYR A 578 54.81 10.89 18.40
C TYR A 578 54.57 10.87 19.92
N SER A 579 53.41 10.43 20.35
CA SER A 579 53.09 10.35 21.79
C SER A 579 51.89 9.44 22.02
N VAL A 580 52.07 8.42 22.86
CA VAL A 580 50.98 7.51 23.27
C VAL A 580 49.92 8.24 24.09
N GLN A 581 50.37 9.14 25.01
CA GLN A 581 49.45 9.91 25.84
C GLN A 581 48.56 10.82 25.02
N LEU A 582 49.12 11.57 24.08
CA LEU A 582 48.37 12.48 23.21
C LEU A 582 47.41 11.73 22.27
N THR A 583 47.85 10.57 21.80
CA THR A 583 46.98 9.67 21.01
C THR A 583 45.79 9.13 21.79
N ALA A 584 46.02 8.75 23.04
CA ALA A 584 44.91 8.30 23.92
C ALA A 584 43.90 9.42 24.15
N VAL A 585 44.34 10.65 24.42
CA VAL A 585 43.46 11.84 24.54
C VAL A 585 42.69 12.11 23.28
N SER A 586 43.35 12.05 22.12
CA SER A 586 42.74 12.25 20.82
C SER A 586 41.65 11.22 20.53
N LEU A 587 41.94 9.94 20.81
CA LEU A 587 41.01 8.86 20.51
C LEU A 587 39.92 8.68 21.57
N ALA A 588 40.01 9.32 22.75
CA ALA A 588 39.01 9.21 23.81
C ALA A 588 37.61 9.71 23.40
N VAL A 589 37.54 10.62 22.46
CA VAL A 589 36.27 11.13 21.90
C VAL A 589 35.56 10.08 21.01
N VAL A 590 36.33 9.18 20.39
CA VAL A 590 35.80 8.20 19.41
C VAL A 590 34.76 7.23 20.00
N PRO A 591 35.00 6.58 21.18
CA PRO A 591 34.00 5.73 21.79
C PRO A 591 32.72 6.47 22.17
N ILE A 592 32.82 7.74 22.60
CA ILE A 592 31.68 8.58 22.98
C ILE A 592 30.84 8.88 21.73
N LEU A 593 31.48 9.25 20.62
CA LEU A 593 30.80 9.43 19.31
C LEU A 593 30.17 8.13 18.83
N GLY A 594 30.87 7.01 18.94
CA GLY A 594 30.34 5.69 18.56
C GLY A 594 29.10 5.31 19.36
N LEU A 595 29.13 5.49 20.67
CA LEU A 595 27.98 5.23 21.53
C LEU A 595 26.79 6.14 21.18
N MET A 596 27.03 7.41 20.96
CA MET A 596 25.98 8.36 20.54
C MET A 596 25.31 7.92 19.23
N ILE A 597 26.10 7.48 18.25
CA ILE A 597 25.57 7.00 16.96
C ILE A 597 24.69 5.78 17.16
N VAL A 598 25.15 4.78 17.92
CA VAL A 598 24.40 3.56 18.20
C VAL A 598 23.05 3.87 18.87
N LEU A 599 23.01 4.87 19.78
CA LEU A 599 21.80 5.28 20.47
C LEU A 599 20.83 6.09 19.59
N ILE A 600 21.34 6.99 18.76
CA ILE A 600 20.50 7.89 17.93
C ILE A 600 20.04 7.22 16.65
N ASN A 601 20.81 6.31 16.09
CA ASN A 601 20.55 5.69 14.80
C ASN A 601 19.16 5.05 14.67
N PRO A 602 18.65 4.21 15.61
CA PRO A 602 17.32 3.62 15.47
C PRO A 602 16.19 4.66 15.45
N LEU A 603 16.40 5.80 16.13
CA LEU A 603 15.45 6.92 16.11
C LEU A 603 15.46 7.60 14.74
N VAL A 604 16.63 7.92 14.21
CA VAL A 604 16.78 8.55 12.89
C VAL A 604 16.15 7.69 11.80
N LEU A 605 16.39 6.37 11.80
CA LEU A 605 15.79 5.44 10.84
C LEU A 605 14.26 5.44 10.88
N ARG A 606 13.66 5.45 12.08
CA ARG A 606 12.20 5.53 12.22
C ARG A 606 11.67 6.84 11.64
N LEU A 607 12.34 7.94 11.89
CA LEU A 607 11.97 9.26 11.38
C LEU A 607 12.11 9.34 9.85
N ILE A 608 13.17 8.78 9.27
CA ILE A 608 13.37 8.71 7.81
C ILE A 608 12.26 7.87 7.17
N LYS A 609 11.95 6.70 7.73
CA LYS A 609 10.86 5.85 7.24
C LYS A 609 9.51 6.58 7.27
N GLN A 610 9.23 7.29 8.36
CA GLN A 610 8.00 8.09 8.50
C GLN A 610 7.97 9.24 7.49
N ARG A 611 9.08 9.98 7.32
CA ARG A 611 9.23 11.05 6.33
C ARG A 611 8.95 10.55 4.92
N ASN A 612 9.58 9.43 4.53
CA ASN A 612 9.44 8.85 3.17
C ASN A 612 8.01 8.37 2.91
N SER A 613 7.36 7.73 3.89
CA SER A 613 5.96 7.33 3.77
C SER A 613 5.02 8.55 3.59
N ARG A 614 5.23 9.63 4.34
CA ARG A 614 4.41 10.86 4.21
C ARG A 614 4.67 11.59 2.90
N PHE A 615 5.90 11.55 2.40
CA PHE A 615 6.24 12.09 1.10
C PHE A 615 5.52 11.34 -0.03
N ALA A 616 5.61 10.01 -0.03
CA ALA A 616 4.93 9.16 -1.01
C ALA A 616 3.40 9.40 -1.01
N ASP A 617 2.78 9.52 0.17
CA ASP A 617 1.36 9.81 0.32
C ASP A 617 0.97 11.17 -0.29
N SER A 618 1.79 12.20 -0.06
CA SER A 618 1.61 13.54 -0.65
C SER A 618 1.76 13.53 -2.18
N GLN A 619 2.78 12.85 -2.71
CA GLN A 619 3.03 12.75 -4.14
C GLN A 619 1.96 11.95 -4.86
N SER A 620 1.54 10.82 -4.28
CA SER A 620 0.46 10.00 -4.84
C SER A 620 -0.84 10.78 -5.00
N TYR A 621 -1.20 11.59 -3.97
CA TYR A 621 -2.39 12.43 -4.06
C TYR A 621 -2.25 13.56 -5.10
N LEU A 622 -1.07 14.18 -5.23
CA LEU A 622 -0.83 15.19 -6.25
C LEU A 622 -1.02 14.61 -7.66
N VAL A 623 -0.44 13.44 -7.92
CA VAL A 623 -0.60 12.74 -9.20
C VAL A 623 -2.07 12.41 -9.47
N GLU A 624 -2.83 11.95 -8.45
CA GLU A 624 -4.27 11.66 -8.55
C GLU A 624 -5.06 12.92 -8.95
N VAL A 625 -4.83 14.04 -8.26
CA VAL A 625 -5.52 15.33 -8.53
C VAL A 625 -5.20 15.87 -9.92
N VAL A 626 -3.91 15.84 -10.32
CA VAL A 626 -3.49 16.35 -11.64
C VAL A 626 -3.99 15.43 -12.76
N SER A 627 -3.95 14.13 -12.57
CA SER A 627 -4.51 13.17 -13.55
C SER A 627 -6.02 13.29 -13.70
N GLY A 628 -6.73 13.60 -12.59
CA GLY A 628 -8.17 13.85 -12.56
C GLY A 628 -8.57 15.32 -12.68
N ILE A 629 -7.72 16.20 -13.23
CA ILE A 629 -7.92 17.66 -13.20
C ILE A 629 -9.26 18.09 -13.83
N GLN A 630 -9.72 17.40 -14.86
CA GLN A 630 -11.01 17.68 -15.48
C GLN A 630 -12.16 17.51 -14.48
N THR A 631 -12.15 16.42 -13.69
CA THR A 631 -13.13 16.18 -12.64
C THR A 631 -13.03 17.23 -11.54
N VAL A 632 -11.81 17.60 -11.13
CA VAL A 632 -11.57 18.65 -10.14
C VAL A 632 -12.18 19.97 -10.59
N LYS A 633 -11.98 20.34 -11.86
CA LYS A 633 -12.54 21.55 -12.46
C LYS A 633 -14.06 21.48 -12.62
N ALA A 634 -14.57 20.37 -13.18
CA ALA A 634 -16.01 20.19 -13.39
C ALA A 634 -16.82 20.19 -12.09
N GLN A 635 -16.25 19.67 -11.00
CA GLN A 635 -16.88 19.62 -9.68
C GLN A 635 -16.57 20.84 -8.80
N ASN A 636 -15.76 21.80 -9.29
CA ASN A 636 -15.35 23.01 -8.55
C ASN A 636 -14.76 22.70 -7.17
N ILE A 637 -13.88 21.65 -7.11
CA ILE A 637 -13.30 21.16 -5.85
C ILE A 637 -11.81 21.51 -5.70
N GLU A 638 -11.30 22.51 -6.41
CA GLU A 638 -9.89 22.93 -6.37
C GLU A 638 -9.43 23.28 -4.96
N LEU A 639 -10.25 24.02 -4.23
CA LEU A 639 -9.93 24.43 -2.86
C LEU A 639 -9.86 23.23 -1.92
N LYS A 640 -10.79 22.27 -2.06
CA LYS A 640 -10.78 21.03 -1.28
C LYS A 640 -9.54 20.20 -1.58
N SER A 641 -9.23 20.04 -2.88
CA SER A 641 -8.05 19.26 -3.33
C SER A 641 -6.75 19.92 -2.86
N ARG A 642 -6.65 21.25 -2.95
CA ARG A 642 -5.52 22.02 -2.40
C ARG A 642 -5.37 21.82 -0.89
N TRP A 643 -6.46 21.85 -0.15
CA TRP A 643 -6.48 21.68 1.30
C TRP A 643 -6.02 20.29 1.72
N GLU A 644 -6.55 19.26 1.07
CA GLU A 644 -6.18 17.89 1.33
C GLU A 644 -4.69 17.65 1.02
N TRP A 645 -4.21 18.19 -0.11
CA TRP A 645 -2.79 18.14 -0.43
C TRP A 645 -1.96 18.89 0.60
N SER A 646 -2.35 20.11 0.97
CA SER A 646 -1.66 20.90 2.01
C SER A 646 -1.59 20.17 3.34
N SER A 647 -2.65 19.50 3.75
CA SER A 647 -2.67 18.69 4.99
C SER A 647 -1.66 17.54 4.92
N ARG A 648 -1.62 16.80 3.81
CA ARG A 648 -0.67 15.70 3.61
C ARG A 648 0.76 16.21 3.54
N TYR A 649 0.97 17.30 2.81
CA TYR A 649 2.28 17.93 2.68
C TYR A 649 2.78 18.49 4.01
N ALA A 650 1.93 19.09 4.83
CA ALA A 650 2.27 19.55 6.17
C ALA A 650 2.72 18.40 7.09
N LYS A 651 2.08 17.22 6.98
CA LYS A 651 2.52 16.01 7.70
C LYS A 651 3.91 15.57 7.26
N TYR A 652 4.20 15.62 5.95
CA TYR A 652 5.54 15.38 5.42
C TYR A 652 6.56 16.38 5.96
N ILE A 653 6.26 17.69 5.88
CA ILE A 653 7.15 18.74 6.38
C ILE A 653 7.42 18.59 7.88
N THR A 654 6.39 18.25 8.66
CA THR A 654 6.55 17.99 10.10
C THR A 654 7.47 16.79 10.38
N ALA A 655 7.33 15.71 9.59
CA ALA A 655 8.20 14.54 9.71
C ALA A 655 9.63 14.86 9.25
N SER A 656 9.78 15.63 8.18
CA SER A 656 11.06 16.11 7.66
C SER A 656 11.76 17.00 8.68
N PHE A 657 11.05 17.95 9.27
CA PHE A 657 11.58 18.82 10.32
C PHE A 657 12.11 18.03 11.52
N LYS A 658 11.36 17.04 12.02
CA LYS A 658 11.80 16.16 13.09
C LYS A 658 13.08 15.41 12.73
N THR A 659 13.17 14.92 11.49
CA THR A 659 14.36 14.21 10.98
C THR A 659 15.57 15.16 10.95
N ILE A 660 15.39 16.36 10.38
CA ILE A 660 16.45 17.38 10.27
C ILE A 660 16.91 17.84 11.65
N ILE A 661 15.98 18.18 12.54
CA ILE A 661 16.34 18.62 13.92
C ILE A 661 17.12 17.56 14.65
N THR A 662 16.69 16.29 14.58
CA THR A 662 17.40 15.17 15.23
C THR A 662 18.80 15.00 14.65
N GLY A 663 18.95 15.04 13.33
CA GLY A 663 20.24 14.96 12.65
C GLY A 663 21.15 16.14 12.97
N THR A 664 20.62 17.37 12.91
CA THR A 664 21.38 18.61 13.24
C THR A 664 21.81 18.62 14.71
N THR A 665 20.93 18.20 15.62
CA THR A 665 21.27 18.11 17.05
C THR A 665 22.41 17.11 17.28
N ALA A 666 22.33 15.92 16.64
CA ALA A 666 23.41 14.94 16.70
C ALA A 666 24.72 15.48 16.11
N GLY A 667 24.65 16.18 14.97
CA GLY A 667 25.79 16.83 14.33
C GLY A 667 26.40 17.92 15.23
N THR A 668 25.59 18.75 15.88
CA THR A 668 26.05 19.80 16.80
C THR A 668 26.75 19.21 18.03
N ILE A 669 26.18 18.16 18.61
CA ILE A 669 26.81 17.46 19.75
C ILE A 669 28.13 16.84 19.32
N SER A 670 28.18 16.19 18.13
CA SER A 670 29.44 15.65 17.59
C SER A 670 30.49 16.74 17.37
N GLY A 671 30.09 17.88 16.82
CA GLY A 671 30.96 19.04 16.60
C GLY A 671 31.49 19.59 17.92
N PHE A 672 30.63 19.70 18.95
CA PHE A 672 31.04 20.11 20.27
C PHE A 672 32.04 19.14 20.91
N LEU A 673 31.77 17.84 20.85
CA LEU A 673 32.70 16.82 21.35
C LEU A 673 34.06 16.86 20.67
N ASN A 674 34.04 17.08 19.33
CA ASN A 674 35.27 17.25 18.57
C ASN A 674 36.05 18.50 18.98
N GLN A 675 35.37 19.65 19.22
CA GLN A 675 36.03 20.86 19.75
C GLN A 675 36.64 20.64 21.14
N VAL A 676 35.92 19.96 22.02
CA VAL A 676 36.45 19.60 23.35
C VAL A 676 37.71 18.72 23.21
N GLY A 677 37.67 17.72 22.30
CA GLY A 677 38.83 16.88 21.98
C GLY A 677 40.04 17.69 21.49
N ASN A 678 39.78 18.60 20.54
CA ASN A 678 40.84 19.48 20.00
C ASN A 678 41.46 20.42 21.08
N LEU A 679 40.64 20.92 22.01
CA LEU A 679 41.12 21.72 23.14
C LEU A 679 41.92 20.85 24.12
N ALA A 680 41.46 19.65 24.45
CA ALA A 680 42.18 18.71 25.31
C ALA A 680 43.54 18.32 24.71
N GLN A 681 43.58 18.05 23.39
CA GLN A 681 44.83 17.79 22.65
C GLN A 681 45.81 18.99 22.78
N LEU A 682 45.33 20.23 22.57
CA LEU A 682 46.15 21.41 22.69
C LEU A 682 46.68 21.58 24.12
N TRP A 683 45.80 21.39 25.10
CA TRP A 683 46.16 21.53 26.53
C TRP A 683 47.20 20.51 26.93
N VAL A 684 46.96 19.22 26.74
CA VAL A 684 47.89 18.13 27.07
C VAL A 684 49.18 18.25 26.25
N GLY A 685 49.06 18.58 24.96
CA GLY A 685 50.19 18.79 24.06
C GLY A 685 51.10 19.96 24.52
N ALA A 686 50.54 21.05 25.01
CA ALA A 686 51.28 22.14 25.56
C ALA A 686 52.07 21.73 26.82
N TYR A 687 51.49 20.90 27.70
CA TYR A 687 52.25 20.35 28.84
C TYR A 687 53.43 19.49 28.42
N LEU A 688 53.24 18.64 27.36
CA LEU A 688 54.32 17.79 26.83
C LEU A 688 55.42 18.60 26.13
N VAL A 689 55.07 19.71 25.49
CA VAL A 689 56.06 20.63 24.90
C VAL A 689 56.83 21.34 26.00
N LEU A 690 56.18 21.87 27.04
CA LEU A 690 56.83 22.50 28.19
C LEU A 690 57.70 21.49 28.95
N GLY A 691 57.35 20.21 28.97
CA GLY A 691 58.14 19.11 29.55
C GLY A 691 59.32 18.66 28.66
N ASN A 692 59.50 19.24 27.46
CA ASN A 692 60.45 18.82 26.43
C ASN A 692 60.27 17.34 25.96
N GLU A 693 59.11 16.75 26.10
CA GLU A 693 58.80 15.41 25.59
C GLU A 693 58.50 15.37 24.09
N ILE A 694 57.91 16.48 23.60
CA ILE A 694 57.64 16.67 22.17
C ILE A 694 58.02 18.08 21.74
N THR A 695 58.29 18.31 20.44
CA THR A 695 58.55 19.64 19.89
C THR A 695 57.23 20.35 19.52
N LEU A 696 57.30 21.69 19.30
CA LEU A 696 56.19 22.48 18.86
C LEU A 696 55.72 22.04 17.47
N GLY A 697 56.68 21.73 16.55
CA GLY A 697 56.34 21.19 15.23
C GLY A 697 55.69 19.83 15.27
N GLN A 698 56.12 18.95 16.21
CA GLN A 698 55.46 17.66 16.42
C GLN A 698 54.00 17.82 16.92
N LEU A 699 53.78 18.77 17.82
CA LEU A 699 52.43 19.07 18.29
C LEU A 699 51.51 19.53 17.17
N ILE A 700 51.98 20.40 16.30
CA ILE A 700 51.19 20.93 15.14
C ILE A 700 50.94 19.82 14.12
N ALA A 701 51.96 19.02 13.76
CA ALA A 701 51.81 17.87 12.88
C ALA A 701 50.82 16.85 13.43
N PHE A 702 50.93 16.54 14.73
CA PHE A 702 50.01 15.65 15.41
C PHE A 702 48.55 16.14 15.33
N ARG A 703 48.31 17.45 15.53
CA ARG A 703 46.97 18.03 15.40
C ARG A 703 46.40 17.92 14.01
N ILE A 704 47.19 18.14 12.96
CA ILE A 704 46.74 17.99 11.58
C ILE A 704 46.38 16.53 11.30
N ILE A 705 47.25 15.58 11.70
CA ILE A 705 46.99 14.13 11.50
C ILE A 705 45.74 13.68 12.29
N SER A 706 45.61 14.12 13.54
CA SER A 706 44.45 13.83 14.38
C SER A 706 43.15 14.37 13.75
N GLY A 707 43.19 15.57 13.14
CA GLY A 707 42.06 16.13 12.37
C GLY A 707 41.65 15.25 11.18
N ASN A 708 42.62 14.67 10.45
CA ASN A 708 42.34 13.73 9.37
C ASN A 708 41.69 12.45 9.89
N VAL A 709 42.19 11.87 11.01
CA VAL A 709 41.56 10.67 11.62
C VAL A 709 40.12 10.96 12.04
N THR A 710 39.90 12.07 12.77
CA THR A 710 38.55 12.43 13.23
C THR A 710 37.61 12.71 12.05
N GLY A 711 38.10 13.39 11.02
CA GLY A 711 37.35 13.62 9.79
C GLY A 711 36.98 12.32 9.06
N SER A 712 37.89 11.36 9.01
CA SER A 712 37.61 10.04 8.41
C SER A 712 36.56 9.27 9.24
N LEU A 713 36.63 9.31 10.57
CA LEU A 713 35.64 8.69 11.45
C LEU A 713 34.25 9.31 11.31
N LEU A 714 34.17 10.65 11.19
CA LEU A 714 32.88 11.32 10.93
C LEU A 714 32.32 10.96 9.56
N ARG A 715 33.16 10.81 8.52
CA ARG A 715 32.73 10.29 7.22
C ARG A 715 32.18 8.86 7.32
N PHE A 716 32.81 8.01 8.12
CA PHE A 716 32.33 6.65 8.37
C PHE A 716 30.89 6.62 8.89
N VAL A 717 30.58 7.57 9.78
CA VAL A 717 29.22 7.74 10.32
C VAL A 717 28.22 8.12 9.24
N SER A 718 28.56 9.10 8.42
CA SER A 718 27.67 9.53 7.33
C SER A 718 27.45 8.41 6.29
N VAL A 719 28.49 7.62 6.02
CA VAL A 719 28.38 6.45 5.12
C VAL A 719 27.48 5.38 5.70
N TRP A 720 27.59 5.09 6.99
CA TRP A 720 26.70 4.15 7.66
C TRP A 720 25.24 4.57 7.57
N GLN A 721 24.96 5.87 7.75
CA GLN A 721 23.62 6.43 7.58
C GLN A 721 23.14 6.30 6.14
N SER A 722 23.96 6.68 5.15
CA SER A 722 23.65 6.53 3.73
C SER A 722 23.44 5.06 3.35
N PHE A 723 24.22 4.12 3.90
CA PHE A 723 24.04 2.68 3.69
C PHE A 723 22.67 2.21 4.14
N GLN A 724 22.19 2.74 5.28
CA GLN A 724 20.86 2.38 5.78
C GLN A 724 19.73 2.97 4.93
N GLU A 725 19.90 4.21 4.42
CA GLU A 725 18.95 4.81 3.47
C GLU A 725 18.89 4.01 2.17
N VAL A 726 20.02 3.57 1.66
CA VAL A 726 20.12 2.70 0.48
C VAL A 726 19.52 1.32 0.73
N SER A 727 19.75 0.73 1.89
CA SER A 727 19.13 -0.54 2.26
C SER A 727 17.60 -0.45 2.22
N MET A 728 17.01 0.66 2.71
CA MET A 728 15.57 0.89 2.59
C MET A 728 15.12 1.10 1.14
N SER A 729 15.93 1.77 0.32
CA SER A 729 15.65 1.96 -1.11
C SER A 729 15.68 0.62 -1.86
N ILE A 730 16.62 -0.27 -1.53
CA ILE A 730 16.69 -1.64 -2.04
C ILE A 730 15.44 -2.43 -1.63
N ASP A 731 15.01 -2.35 -0.35
CA ASP A 731 13.80 -3.03 0.12
C ASP A 731 12.53 -2.54 -0.59
N MET A 732 12.46 -1.27 -0.97
CA MET A 732 11.35 -0.73 -1.77
C MET A 732 11.37 -1.24 -3.22
N LEU A 733 12.54 -1.37 -3.83
CA LEU A 733 12.71 -1.90 -5.18
C LEU A 733 12.54 -3.42 -5.24
N LYS A 734 12.79 -4.14 -4.13
CA LYS A 734 12.56 -5.57 -4.00
C LYS A 734 11.17 -6.00 -4.45
N ASP A 735 10.15 -5.21 -4.11
CA ASP A 735 8.78 -5.45 -4.54
C ASP A 735 8.58 -5.40 -6.07
N VAL A 736 9.43 -4.67 -6.79
CA VAL A 736 9.44 -4.61 -8.25
C VAL A 736 10.24 -5.77 -8.83
N VAL A 737 11.50 -5.91 -8.40
CA VAL A 737 12.48 -6.82 -9.04
C VAL A 737 12.27 -8.28 -8.65
N ASP A 738 11.83 -8.57 -7.41
CA ASP A 738 11.54 -9.95 -6.97
C ASP A 738 10.18 -10.47 -7.47
N THR A 739 9.31 -9.59 -8.01
CA THR A 739 8.06 -10.02 -8.63
C THR A 739 8.37 -10.78 -9.93
N PRO A 740 7.87 -12.01 -10.10
CA PRO A 740 8.14 -12.79 -11.30
C PRO A 740 7.58 -12.08 -12.54
N THR A 741 8.37 -12.07 -13.60
CA THR A 741 7.96 -11.53 -14.90
C THR A 741 6.89 -12.40 -15.56
N GLU A 742 6.08 -11.82 -16.40
CA GLU A 742 5.05 -12.52 -17.19
C GLU A 742 5.68 -13.57 -18.15
N THR A 743 6.86 -13.24 -18.67
CA THR A 743 7.68 -14.14 -19.51
C THR A 743 8.82 -14.71 -18.66
N SER A 744 8.59 -15.84 -17.98
CA SER A 744 9.64 -16.58 -17.29
C SER A 744 10.52 -17.35 -18.31
N ASP A 745 11.66 -17.88 -17.84
CA ASP A 745 12.48 -18.75 -18.68
C ASP A 745 11.73 -20.05 -19.07
N GLU A 746 10.75 -20.46 -18.25
CA GLU A 746 9.81 -21.53 -18.60
C GLU A 746 8.91 -21.13 -19.77
N ASP A 747 8.42 -19.88 -19.81
CA ASP A 747 7.61 -19.40 -20.93
C ASP A 747 8.40 -19.35 -22.25
N ARG A 748 9.69 -19.02 -22.20
CA ARG A 748 10.59 -19.07 -23.37
C ARG A 748 10.86 -20.49 -23.85
N SER A 749 10.71 -21.49 -22.99
CA SER A 749 10.81 -22.91 -23.34
C SER A 749 9.48 -23.48 -23.88
N ASN A 750 8.39 -22.73 -23.77
CA ASN A 750 7.08 -23.08 -24.32
C ASN A 750 7.12 -23.16 -25.85
N ILE A 751 6.19 -23.92 -26.44
CA ILE A 751 6.10 -24.12 -27.87
C ILE A 751 5.63 -22.80 -28.53
N PRO A 752 6.33 -22.26 -29.53
CA PRO A 752 5.80 -21.15 -30.32
C PRO A 752 4.46 -21.54 -30.95
N LEU A 753 3.45 -20.68 -30.78
CA LEU A 753 2.14 -20.92 -31.38
C LEU A 753 2.24 -20.84 -32.91
N PRO A 754 1.93 -21.89 -33.66
CA PRO A 754 1.92 -21.83 -35.13
C PRO A 754 0.89 -20.78 -35.63
N ALA A 755 0.90 -20.52 -36.94
CA ALA A 755 -0.08 -19.61 -37.54
C ALA A 755 -1.51 -20.14 -37.25
N ILE A 756 -2.26 -19.37 -36.44
CA ILE A 756 -3.60 -19.78 -35.99
C ILE A 756 -4.63 -19.71 -37.09
N GLN A 757 -5.58 -20.63 -37.04
CA GLN A 757 -6.81 -20.62 -37.87
C GLN A 757 -7.94 -19.87 -37.16
N GLY A 758 -7.90 -19.86 -35.81
CA GLY A 758 -8.79 -19.06 -35.01
C GLY A 758 -9.95 -19.80 -34.34
N GLN A 759 -9.89 -21.15 -34.23
CA GLN A 759 -10.83 -21.88 -33.35
C GLN A 759 -10.47 -21.58 -31.89
N VAL A 760 -11.47 -21.21 -31.09
CA VAL A 760 -11.25 -20.90 -29.67
C VAL A 760 -12.17 -21.74 -28.80
N THR A 761 -11.62 -22.37 -27.74
CA THR A 761 -12.41 -23.19 -26.82
C THR A 761 -12.10 -22.80 -25.36
N TYR A 762 -13.14 -22.60 -24.58
CA TYR A 762 -13.08 -22.43 -23.11
C TYR A 762 -13.63 -23.70 -22.46
N GLU A 763 -12.86 -24.32 -21.58
CA GLU A 763 -13.25 -25.52 -20.81
C GLU A 763 -13.28 -25.18 -19.32
N GLU A 764 -14.47 -25.17 -18.73
CA GLU A 764 -14.74 -24.97 -17.29
C GLU A 764 -14.02 -23.74 -16.69
N VAL A 765 -13.91 -22.67 -17.47
CA VAL A 765 -13.12 -21.50 -17.08
C VAL A 765 -13.82 -20.69 -15.99
N SER A 766 -13.14 -20.52 -14.85
CA SER A 766 -13.57 -19.64 -13.76
C SER A 766 -12.47 -18.64 -13.43
N PHE A 767 -12.87 -17.41 -13.10
CA PHE A 767 -11.93 -16.33 -12.83
C PHE A 767 -12.45 -15.29 -11.82
N ARG A 768 -11.56 -14.72 -11.04
CA ARG A 768 -11.77 -13.53 -10.18
C ARG A 768 -10.50 -12.70 -10.10
N PHE A 769 -10.65 -11.37 -9.97
CA PHE A 769 -9.51 -10.45 -9.87
C PHE A 769 -8.85 -10.48 -8.47
N LEU A 770 -9.63 -10.64 -7.41
CA LEU A 770 -9.14 -10.68 -6.03
C LEU A 770 -9.41 -12.05 -5.41
N GLU A 771 -8.48 -12.56 -4.62
CA GLU A 771 -8.61 -13.88 -3.96
C GLU A 771 -9.90 -14.03 -3.15
N SER A 772 -10.40 -12.96 -2.55
CA SER A 772 -11.63 -12.92 -1.76
C SER A 772 -12.82 -12.27 -2.47
N GLY A 773 -12.66 -11.87 -3.75
CA GLY A 773 -13.68 -11.20 -4.53
C GLY A 773 -14.72 -12.16 -5.16
N PRO A 774 -15.83 -11.63 -5.70
CA PRO A 774 -16.80 -12.41 -6.44
C PRO A 774 -16.17 -12.98 -7.72
N LEU A 775 -16.70 -14.13 -8.18
CA LEU A 775 -16.33 -14.69 -9.47
C LEU A 775 -16.81 -13.75 -10.59
N GLN A 776 -15.90 -13.38 -11.47
CA GLN A 776 -16.20 -12.61 -12.68
C GLN A 776 -16.56 -13.52 -13.87
N LEU A 777 -16.06 -14.77 -13.85
CA LEU A 777 -16.46 -15.85 -14.73
C LEU A 777 -16.65 -17.10 -13.88
N ALA A 778 -17.74 -17.83 -14.11
CA ALA A 778 -18.13 -19.00 -13.34
C ALA A 778 -18.41 -20.16 -14.30
N ASN A 779 -17.48 -21.13 -14.35
CA ASN A 779 -17.61 -22.37 -15.12
C ASN A 779 -18.01 -22.14 -16.57
N VAL A 780 -17.32 -21.25 -17.28
CA VAL A 780 -17.62 -20.87 -18.67
C VAL A 780 -17.12 -21.96 -19.61
N ASN A 781 -18.06 -22.52 -20.41
CA ASN A 781 -17.80 -23.47 -21.46
C ASN A 781 -18.27 -22.87 -22.78
N LEU A 782 -17.35 -22.59 -23.70
CA LEU A 782 -17.63 -21.97 -25.03
C LEU A 782 -16.75 -22.60 -26.10
N GLU A 783 -17.30 -22.77 -27.26
CA GLU A 783 -16.60 -23.20 -28.47
C GLU A 783 -16.94 -22.25 -29.60
N PHE A 784 -15.92 -21.71 -30.25
CA PHE A 784 -16.01 -20.78 -31.36
C PHE A 784 -15.31 -21.36 -32.58
N PRO A 785 -16.02 -21.60 -33.69
CA PRO A 785 -15.40 -22.09 -34.91
C PRO A 785 -14.40 -21.08 -35.51
N ALA A 786 -13.38 -21.60 -36.20
CA ALA A 786 -12.45 -20.77 -36.95
C ALA A 786 -13.17 -19.95 -38.01
N GLY A 787 -12.78 -18.70 -38.20
CA GLY A 787 -13.34 -17.81 -39.23
C GLY A 787 -14.71 -17.24 -38.89
N SER A 788 -15.25 -17.43 -37.66
CA SER A 788 -16.57 -16.94 -37.26
C SER A 788 -16.55 -15.50 -36.76
N PHE A 789 -17.58 -14.75 -37.06
CA PHE A 789 -17.87 -13.42 -36.46
C PHE A 789 -18.78 -13.62 -35.23
N VAL A 790 -18.24 -13.37 -34.05
CA VAL A 790 -18.90 -13.64 -32.77
C VAL A 790 -19.28 -12.34 -32.07
N GLY A 791 -20.58 -12.15 -31.82
CA GLY A 791 -21.08 -11.06 -30.99
C GLY A 791 -21.14 -11.47 -29.52
N ILE A 792 -20.58 -10.68 -28.62
CA ILE A 792 -20.65 -10.91 -27.17
C ILE A 792 -21.44 -9.77 -26.53
N VAL A 793 -22.55 -10.08 -25.90
CA VAL A 793 -23.48 -9.12 -25.31
C VAL A 793 -23.83 -9.46 -23.89
N GLY A 794 -24.36 -8.47 -23.15
CA GLY A 794 -24.77 -8.63 -21.75
C GLY A 794 -24.68 -7.33 -20.98
N GLY A 795 -25.17 -7.31 -19.76
CA GLY A 795 -25.12 -6.15 -18.86
C GLY A 795 -23.70 -5.71 -18.52
N SER A 796 -23.54 -4.51 -17.97
CA SER A 796 -22.25 -4.08 -17.42
C SER A 796 -21.86 -5.01 -16.27
N GLY A 797 -20.57 -5.44 -16.22
CA GLY A 797 -20.10 -6.38 -15.21
C GLY A 797 -20.42 -7.86 -15.47
N SER A 798 -21.05 -8.23 -16.59
CA SER A 798 -21.39 -9.63 -16.91
C SER A 798 -20.18 -10.54 -17.25
N GLY A 799 -18.93 -10.00 -17.34
CA GLY A 799 -17.73 -10.79 -17.60
C GLY A 799 -17.22 -10.77 -19.04
N LYS A 800 -17.85 -10.06 -19.98
CA LYS A 800 -17.48 -9.99 -21.41
C LYS A 800 -16.02 -9.65 -21.66
N SER A 801 -15.61 -8.47 -21.22
CA SER A 801 -14.20 -8.01 -21.38
C SER A 801 -13.23 -8.88 -20.59
N THR A 802 -13.66 -9.47 -19.47
CA THR A 802 -12.85 -10.39 -18.67
C THR A 802 -12.53 -11.67 -19.44
N ALA A 803 -13.52 -12.26 -20.15
CA ALA A 803 -13.28 -13.44 -20.98
C ALA A 803 -12.21 -13.15 -22.06
N MET A 804 -12.28 -11.99 -22.71
CA MET A 804 -11.29 -11.61 -23.73
C MET A 804 -9.91 -11.28 -23.14
N LYS A 805 -9.83 -10.73 -21.93
CA LYS A 805 -8.55 -10.53 -21.22
C LYS A 805 -7.86 -11.85 -20.88
N LEU A 806 -8.62 -12.89 -20.56
CA LEU A 806 -8.08 -14.23 -20.34
C LEU A 806 -7.58 -14.86 -21.65
N LEU A 807 -8.26 -14.65 -22.78
CA LEU A 807 -7.84 -15.12 -24.11
C LEU A 807 -6.49 -14.51 -24.52
N GLN A 808 -6.23 -13.25 -24.14
CA GLN A 808 -4.95 -12.57 -24.34
C GLN A 808 -3.86 -13.03 -23.34
N ARG A 809 -4.21 -13.93 -22.41
CA ARG A 809 -3.34 -14.35 -21.30
C ARG A 809 -2.79 -13.15 -20.50
N LEU A 810 -3.60 -12.08 -20.31
CA LEU A 810 -3.28 -10.98 -19.40
C LEU A 810 -3.42 -11.40 -17.94
N TYR A 811 -4.28 -12.40 -17.69
CA TYR A 811 -4.49 -13.04 -16.39
C TYR A 811 -4.60 -14.55 -16.58
N PRO A 812 -4.06 -15.35 -15.66
CA PRO A 812 -4.31 -16.79 -15.65
C PRO A 812 -5.73 -17.07 -15.12
N PRO A 813 -6.45 -18.06 -15.66
CA PRO A 813 -7.72 -18.50 -15.09
C PRO A 813 -7.51 -19.12 -13.70
N LEU A 814 -8.52 -19.06 -12.83
CA LEU A 814 -8.51 -19.70 -11.52
C LEU A 814 -8.64 -21.22 -11.65
N SER A 815 -9.50 -21.67 -12.57
CA SER A 815 -9.70 -23.06 -12.95
C SER A 815 -10.14 -23.12 -14.42
N GLY A 816 -10.03 -24.32 -15.02
CA GLY A 816 -10.30 -24.55 -16.44
C GLY A 816 -9.13 -24.21 -17.35
N ARG A 817 -9.35 -24.30 -18.66
CA ARG A 817 -8.35 -24.08 -19.70
C ARG A 817 -8.95 -23.34 -20.90
N ILE A 818 -8.09 -22.64 -21.62
CA ILE A 818 -8.47 -21.95 -22.87
C ILE A 818 -7.56 -22.48 -23.97
N PHE A 819 -8.13 -22.84 -25.08
CA PHE A 819 -7.41 -23.39 -26.23
C PHE A 819 -7.62 -22.50 -27.46
N ILE A 820 -6.57 -22.36 -28.26
CA ILE A 820 -6.64 -21.81 -29.61
C ILE A 820 -6.14 -22.91 -30.56
N ASP A 821 -6.97 -23.34 -31.52
CA ASP A 821 -6.69 -24.44 -32.48
C ASP A 821 -6.21 -25.73 -31.78
N GLY A 822 -6.75 -26.01 -30.59
CA GLY A 822 -6.37 -27.16 -29.76
C GLY A 822 -5.09 -26.99 -28.91
N TYR A 823 -4.40 -25.86 -29.02
CA TYR A 823 -3.25 -25.53 -28.18
C TYR A 823 -3.69 -24.82 -26.92
N ASP A 824 -3.32 -25.33 -25.75
CA ASP A 824 -3.54 -24.66 -24.46
C ASP A 824 -2.70 -23.39 -24.40
N ILE A 825 -3.37 -22.21 -24.30
CA ILE A 825 -2.68 -20.90 -24.30
C ILE A 825 -1.73 -20.70 -23.12
N SER A 826 -1.87 -21.49 -22.03
CA SER A 826 -0.95 -21.44 -20.89
C SER A 826 0.41 -22.09 -21.19
N LYS A 827 0.49 -22.96 -22.21
CA LYS A 827 1.67 -23.74 -22.60
C LYS A 827 2.33 -23.28 -23.89
N VAL A 828 1.88 -22.16 -24.46
CA VAL A 828 2.48 -21.57 -25.66
C VAL A 828 3.30 -20.34 -25.28
N GLU A 829 4.29 -19.99 -26.10
CA GLU A 829 5.08 -18.78 -25.92
C GLU A 829 4.20 -17.55 -26.04
N LEU A 830 4.31 -16.64 -25.07
CA LEU A 830 3.43 -15.47 -24.94
C LEU A 830 3.54 -14.49 -26.11
N TYR A 831 4.76 -14.26 -26.63
CA TYR A 831 4.99 -13.38 -27.76
C TYR A 831 4.33 -13.92 -29.04
N SER A 832 4.50 -15.20 -29.32
CA SER A 832 3.90 -15.87 -30.49
C SER A 832 2.36 -15.88 -30.44
N LEU A 833 1.78 -15.91 -29.23
CA LEU A 833 0.34 -15.78 -29.02
C LEU A 833 -0.12 -14.35 -29.34
N ARG A 834 0.43 -13.36 -28.61
CA ARG A 834 -0.06 -11.96 -28.69
C ARG A 834 0.22 -11.28 -30.02
N SER A 835 1.28 -11.68 -30.72
CA SER A 835 1.58 -11.13 -32.05
C SER A 835 0.53 -11.49 -33.10
N GLN A 836 -0.23 -12.57 -32.92
CA GLN A 836 -1.28 -13.02 -33.82
C GLN A 836 -2.69 -12.52 -33.44
N LEU A 837 -2.81 -11.90 -32.23
CA LEU A 837 -4.05 -11.31 -31.72
C LEU A 837 -4.09 -9.80 -31.99
N GLY A 838 -5.13 -9.31 -32.63
CA GLY A 838 -5.41 -7.89 -32.76
C GLY A 838 -6.44 -7.46 -31.71
N VAL A 839 -6.16 -6.40 -30.97
CA VAL A 839 -7.05 -5.95 -29.89
C VAL A 839 -7.31 -4.46 -30.00
N VAL A 840 -8.58 -4.08 -30.01
CA VAL A 840 -9.03 -2.70 -29.82
C VAL A 840 -9.74 -2.61 -28.48
N LEU A 841 -9.15 -1.87 -27.55
CA LEU A 841 -9.66 -1.68 -26.18
C LEU A 841 -10.75 -0.60 -26.13
N GLN A 842 -11.65 -0.71 -25.16
CA GLN A 842 -12.68 0.29 -24.86
C GLN A 842 -12.07 1.69 -24.66
N ASP A 843 -11.07 1.80 -23.78
CA ASP A 843 -10.32 3.03 -23.55
C ASP A 843 -9.02 3.01 -24.36
N THR A 844 -9.07 3.60 -25.53
CA THR A 844 -7.92 3.66 -26.42
C THR A 844 -6.93 4.73 -26.01
N LEU A 845 -5.71 4.31 -25.73
CA LEU A 845 -4.58 5.20 -25.45
C LEU A 845 -3.76 5.46 -26.72
N LEU A 846 -3.50 6.74 -27.02
CA LEU A 846 -2.55 7.17 -28.04
C LEU A 846 -1.31 7.75 -27.37
N PHE A 847 -0.15 7.49 -27.97
CA PHE A 847 1.12 8.03 -27.53
C PHE A 847 1.32 9.43 -28.06
N ASN A 848 2.10 10.24 -27.37
CA ASN A 848 2.46 11.61 -27.79
C ASN A 848 3.48 11.57 -28.93
N CYS A 849 3.03 11.15 -30.10
CA CYS A 849 3.80 11.11 -31.34
C CYS A 849 2.85 11.45 -32.51
N SER A 850 3.29 11.35 -33.74
CA SER A 850 2.46 11.64 -34.92
C SER A 850 1.32 10.62 -35.12
N VAL A 851 0.32 10.99 -35.88
CA VAL A 851 -0.77 10.08 -36.30
C VAL A 851 -0.20 8.84 -36.99
N GLN A 852 0.76 9.04 -37.91
CA GLN A 852 1.43 7.98 -38.63
C GLN A 852 2.11 7.00 -37.69
N GLU A 853 2.92 7.48 -36.76
CA GLU A 853 3.61 6.65 -35.76
C GLU A 853 2.64 5.93 -34.84
N ASN A 854 1.53 6.56 -34.47
CA ASN A 854 0.48 5.91 -33.68
C ASN A 854 -0.20 4.75 -34.40
N ILE A 855 -0.44 4.88 -35.75
CA ILE A 855 -1.00 3.79 -36.57
C ILE A 855 0.05 2.68 -36.75
N ALA A 856 1.30 3.04 -37.02
CA ALA A 856 2.41 2.12 -37.27
C ALA A 856 3.00 1.48 -35.99
N LEU A 857 2.44 1.74 -34.81
CA LEU A 857 2.98 1.29 -33.53
C LEU A 857 3.27 -0.22 -33.48
N SER A 858 2.40 -1.04 -34.04
CA SER A 858 2.55 -2.51 -34.11
C SER A 858 3.40 -3.00 -35.28
N ASN A 859 3.63 -2.16 -36.28
CA ASN A 859 4.45 -2.42 -37.47
C ASN A 859 5.18 -1.15 -37.90
N PRO A 860 6.31 -0.79 -37.22
CA PRO A 860 7.05 0.45 -37.49
C PRO A 860 7.62 0.53 -38.91
N ASP A 861 7.85 -0.60 -39.60
CA ASP A 861 8.42 -0.70 -40.93
C ASP A 861 7.35 -0.64 -42.04
N ALA A 862 6.08 -0.41 -41.68
CA ALA A 862 5.00 -0.32 -42.67
C ALA A 862 5.16 0.87 -43.60
N SER A 863 4.92 0.66 -44.89
CA SER A 863 4.92 1.69 -45.90
C SER A 863 3.81 2.72 -45.66
N THR A 864 4.02 3.95 -46.15
CA THR A 864 2.97 4.99 -46.11
C THR A 864 1.67 4.55 -46.75
N ASP A 865 1.72 3.77 -47.87
CA ASP A 865 0.54 3.27 -48.56
C ASP A 865 -0.25 2.24 -47.72
N GLU A 866 0.43 1.40 -46.97
CA GLU A 866 -0.21 0.47 -46.03
C GLU A 866 -0.88 1.22 -44.87
N ILE A 867 -0.23 2.23 -44.32
CA ILE A 867 -0.77 3.08 -43.26
C ILE A 867 -2.04 3.82 -43.74
N VAL A 868 -1.97 4.43 -44.94
CA VAL A 868 -3.11 5.13 -45.55
C VAL A 868 -4.28 4.14 -45.85
N ARG A 869 -3.98 2.93 -46.31
CA ARG A 869 -4.98 1.89 -46.57
C ARG A 869 -5.66 1.47 -45.27
N ALA A 870 -4.91 1.23 -44.21
CA ALA A 870 -5.46 0.90 -42.90
C ALA A 870 -6.33 2.05 -42.36
N ALA A 871 -5.89 3.30 -42.50
CA ALA A 871 -6.67 4.47 -42.12
C ALA A 871 -7.97 4.64 -42.91
N LYS A 872 -7.97 4.33 -44.21
CA LYS A 872 -9.18 4.34 -45.03
C LYS A 872 -10.18 3.28 -44.59
N LEU A 873 -9.73 2.05 -44.33
CA LEU A 873 -10.56 0.97 -43.79
C LEU A 873 -11.19 1.32 -42.44
N ALA A 874 -10.45 2.01 -41.59
CA ALA A 874 -10.93 2.52 -40.30
C ALA A 874 -11.76 3.80 -40.38
N VAL A 875 -12.08 4.29 -41.60
CA VAL A 875 -12.77 5.57 -41.81
C VAL A 875 -12.05 6.76 -41.12
N ALA A 876 -10.73 6.68 -41.09
CA ALA A 876 -9.91 7.67 -40.41
C ALA A 876 -9.24 8.67 -41.36
N HIS A 877 -9.05 8.30 -42.62
CA HIS A 877 -8.30 9.07 -43.63
C HIS A 877 -8.77 10.52 -43.78
N ASP A 878 -10.08 10.70 -43.93
CA ASP A 878 -10.63 12.04 -44.22
C ASP A 878 -10.44 13.02 -43.10
N PHE A 879 -10.66 12.59 -41.83
CA PHE A 879 -10.40 13.48 -40.72
C PHE A 879 -8.88 13.72 -40.48
N ILE A 880 -8.03 12.71 -40.78
CA ILE A 880 -6.57 12.86 -40.68
C ILE A 880 -6.10 13.95 -41.68
N MET A 881 -6.60 13.91 -42.91
CA MET A 881 -6.30 14.92 -43.94
C MET A 881 -6.81 16.31 -43.53
N GLY A 882 -7.84 16.42 -42.72
CA GLY A 882 -8.34 17.67 -42.16
C GLY A 882 -7.50 18.22 -40.97
N LEU A 883 -6.53 17.46 -40.45
CA LEU A 883 -5.63 17.93 -39.41
C LEU A 883 -4.55 18.86 -39.98
N PRO A 884 -3.96 19.77 -39.14
CA PRO A 884 -3.02 20.79 -39.63
C PRO A 884 -1.81 20.27 -40.38
N ALA A 885 -1.28 19.10 -40.01
CA ALA A 885 -0.14 18.45 -40.68
C ALA A 885 -0.49 17.04 -41.21
N GLY A 886 -1.79 16.72 -41.39
CA GLY A 886 -2.24 15.40 -41.87
C GLY A 886 -1.70 14.26 -40.95
N TYR A 887 -1.10 13.23 -41.57
CA TYR A 887 -0.49 12.09 -40.88
C TYR A 887 0.68 12.44 -39.97
N ASN A 888 1.34 13.59 -40.20
CA ASN A 888 2.45 14.08 -39.37
C ASN A 888 1.99 14.93 -38.16
N THR A 889 0.68 15.09 -37.97
CA THR A 889 0.14 15.82 -36.82
C THR A 889 0.45 15.08 -35.53
N ILE A 890 1.06 15.78 -34.57
CA ILE A 890 1.30 15.26 -33.21
C ILE A 890 -0.01 15.28 -32.41
N VAL A 891 -0.43 14.14 -31.90
CA VAL A 891 -1.76 13.97 -31.27
C VAL A 891 -1.80 14.43 -29.79
N GLY A 892 -0.65 14.83 -29.24
CA GLY A 892 -0.56 15.23 -27.84
C GLY A 892 -0.65 14.04 -26.85
N GLU A 893 -0.46 14.34 -25.57
CA GLU A 893 -0.52 13.33 -24.50
C GLU A 893 -1.90 12.69 -24.44
N ARG A 894 -1.95 11.33 -24.46
CA ARG A 894 -3.19 10.53 -24.50
C ARG A 894 -4.13 10.88 -25.66
N GLY A 895 -3.65 11.50 -26.71
CA GLY A 895 -4.51 11.92 -27.82
C GLY A 895 -5.43 13.08 -27.48
N ALA A 896 -5.02 14.01 -26.62
CA ALA A 896 -5.85 15.10 -26.10
C ALA A 896 -6.37 16.04 -27.20
N SER A 897 -5.68 16.15 -28.33
CA SER A 897 -6.08 16.98 -29.48
C SER A 897 -7.21 16.36 -30.33
N LEU A 898 -7.59 15.09 -30.06
CA LEU A 898 -8.54 14.33 -30.87
C LEU A 898 -9.85 14.05 -30.12
N SER A 899 -10.96 13.98 -30.86
CA SER A 899 -12.24 13.50 -30.29
C SER A 899 -12.19 12.01 -29.91
N GLY A 900 -13.11 11.54 -29.06
CA GLY A 900 -13.22 10.13 -28.69
C GLY A 900 -13.32 9.18 -29.90
N GLY A 901 -14.20 9.54 -30.86
CA GLY A 901 -14.38 8.75 -32.09
C GLY A 901 -13.15 8.79 -33.02
N GLN A 902 -12.42 9.90 -33.07
CA GLN A 902 -11.16 9.97 -33.83
C GLN A 902 -10.10 9.06 -33.21
N ARG A 903 -9.95 9.05 -31.86
CA ARG A 903 -9.04 8.14 -31.16
C ARG A 903 -9.37 6.67 -31.41
N GLN A 904 -10.66 6.28 -31.36
CA GLN A 904 -11.10 4.91 -31.63
C GLN A 904 -10.77 4.51 -33.08
N ARG A 905 -11.05 5.36 -34.09
CA ARG A 905 -10.72 5.07 -35.49
C ARG A 905 -9.22 4.89 -35.72
N LEU A 906 -8.36 5.66 -35.04
CA LEU A 906 -6.90 5.46 -35.11
C LEU A 906 -6.47 4.12 -34.49
N ALA A 907 -7.09 3.69 -33.37
CA ALA A 907 -6.82 2.39 -32.78
C ALA A 907 -7.27 1.24 -33.69
N ILE A 908 -8.41 1.38 -34.34
CA ILE A 908 -8.89 0.41 -35.34
C ILE A 908 -7.89 0.36 -36.51
N ALA A 909 -7.41 1.52 -37.01
CA ALA A 909 -6.42 1.56 -38.09
C ALA A 909 -5.10 0.86 -37.68
N ARG A 910 -4.62 1.06 -36.46
CA ARG A 910 -3.46 0.38 -35.87
C ARG A 910 -3.62 -1.14 -35.93
N THR A 911 -4.79 -1.64 -35.52
CA THR A 911 -5.06 -3.06 -35.46
C THR A 911 -5.26 -3.66 -36.88
N ILE A 912 -5.84 -2.92 -37.80
CA ILE A 912 -5.94 -3.32 -39.21
C ILE A 912 -4.54 -3.46 -39.82
N LEU A 913 -3.64 -2.52 -39.55
CA LEU A 913 -2.27 -2.55 -40.05
C LEU A 913 -1.47 -3.75 -39.51
N GLN A 914 -1.70 -4.15 -38.26
CA GLN A 914 -1.13 -5.37 -37.66
C GLN A 914 -1.55 -6.65 -38.43
N ASN A 915 -2.69 -6.65 -39.10
CA ASN A 915 -3.24 -7.75 -39.91
C ASN A 915 -3.39 -9.07 -39.13
N PRO A 916 -4.02 -9.07 -37.95
CA PRO A 916 -4.09 -10.22 -37.05
C PRO A 916 -4.93 -11.34 -37.63
N LYS A 917 -4.71 -12.58 -37.14
CA LYS A 917 -5.54 -13.76 -37.47
C LYS A 917 -6.79 -13.87 -36.62
N LEU A 918 -6.75 -13.34 -35.38
CA LEU A 918 -7.89 -13.27 -34.49
C LEU A 918 -8.04 -11.82 -34.00
N LEU A 919 -9.24 -11.26 -34.10
CA LEU A 919 -9.52 -9.86 -33.75
C LEU A 919 -10.48 -9.79 -32.59
N ILE A 920 -10.15 -8.95 -31.60
CA ILE A 920 -10.97 -8.65 -30.43
C ILE A 920 -11.30 -7.15 -30.43
N LEU A 921 -12.58 -6.84 -30.48
CA LEU A 921 -13.12 -5.49 -30.49
C LEU A 921 -13.95 -5.30 -29.20
N ASP A 922 -13.36 -4.67 -28.18
CA ASP A 922 -14.03 -4.42 -26.90
C ASP A 922 -14.60 -3.00 -26.88
N GLU A 923 -15.89 -2.86 -27.14
CA GLU A 923 -16.63 -1.59 -27.28
C GLU A 923 -15.91 -0.56 -28.19
N ALA A 924 -15.21 -1.07 -29.19
CA ALA A 924 -14.30 -0.31 -30.05
C ALA A 924 -15.00 0.77 -30.91
N THR A 925 -16.32 0.77 -30.99
CA THR A 925 -17.13 1.70 -31.81
C THR A 925 -18.04 2.59 -30.94
N SER A 926 -17.96 2.50 -29.61
CA SER A 926 -18.91 3.17 -28.71
C SER A 926 -18.91 4.70 -28.82
N ALA A 927 -17.78 5.32 -29.16
CA ALA A 927 -17.65 6.76 -29.36
C ALA A 927 -17.88 7.23 -30.80
N LEU A 928 -18.24 6.32 -31.71
CA LEU A 928 -18.55 6.64 -33.11
C LEU A 928 -20.01 7.04 -33.28
N ASP A 929 -20.27 7.96 -34.22
CA ASP A 929 -21.62 8.19 -34.73
C ASP A 929 -22.11 6.98 -35.55
N TYR A 930 -23.43 6.86 -35.71
CA TYR A 930 -24.05 5.70 -36.31
C TYR A 930 -23.56 5.42 -37.75
N HIS A 931 -23.33 6.49 -38.54
CA HIS A 931 -22.87 6.36 -39.92
C HIS A 931 -21.43 5.82 -39.98
N SER A 932 -20.52 6.43 -39.23
CA SER A 932 -19.12 6.01 -39.13
C SER A 932 -18.99 4.58 -38.56
N GLU A 933 -19.78 4.24 -37.55
CA GLU A 933 -19.80 2.87 -36.98
C GLU A 933 -20.18 1.83 -38.01
N ARG A 934 -21.30 2.06 -38.71
CA ARG A 934 -21.78 1.12 -39.75
C ARG A 934 -20.75 0.94 -40.86
N GLN A 935 -20.11 2.01 -41.29
CA GLN A 935 -19.08 1.97 -42.33
C GLN A 935 -17.84 1.21 -41.85
N VAL A 936 -17.35 1.47 -40.61
CA VAL A 936 -16.23 0.75 -40.00
C VAL A 936 -16.57 -0.75 -39.89
N CYS A 937 -17.76 -1.10 -39.38
CA CYS A 937 -18.15 -2.51 -39.23
C CYS A 937 -18.22 -3.24 -40.61
N ASN A 938 -18.75 -2.60 -41.65
CA ASN A 938 -18.76 -3.17 -42.97
C ASN A 938 -17.35 -3.37 -43.55
N ASN A 939 -16.48 -2.37 -43.43
CA ASN A 939 -15.08 -2.45 -43.87
C ASN A 939 -14.30 -3.54 -43.07
N LEU A 940 -14.56 -3.69 -41.76
CA LEU A 940 -13.94 -4.74 -40.95
C LEU A 940 -14.45 -6.13 -41.32
N ALA A 941 -15.74 -6.31 -41.56
CA ALA A 941 -16.32 -7.56 -42.02
C ALA A 941 -15.73 -8.03 -43.38
N GLU A 942 -15.49 -7.08 -44.28
CA GLU A 942 -14.82 -7.36 -45.55
C GLU A 942 -13.32 -7.65 -45.41
N ALA A 943 -12.60 -6.81 -44.66
CA ALA A 943 -11.14 -6.92 -44.47
C ALA A 943 -10.74 -8.16 -43.67
N PHE A 944 -11.58 -8.62 -42.75
CA PHE A 944 -11.36 -9.79 -41.93
C PHE A 944 -12.24 -10.98 -42.26
N ALA A 945 -12.80 -11.05 -43.48
CA ALA A 945 -13.58 -12.18 -43.96
C ALA A 945 -12.78 -13.50 -43.85
N GLY A 946 -13.37 -14.54 -43.23
CA GLY A 946 -12.73 -15.82 -42.97
C GLY A 946 -11.76 -15.84 -41.77
N ARG A 947 -11.71 -14.77 -40.95
CA ARG A 947 -10.96 -14.72 -39.69
C ARG A 947 -11.92 -14.68 -38.51
N THR A 948 -11.45 -15.13 -37.35
CA THR A 948 -12.25 -15.10 -36.14
C THR A 948 -12.26 -13.69 -35.54
N VAL A 949 -13.45 -13.14 -35.34
CA VAL A 949 -13.68 -11.80 -34.83
C VAL A 949 -14.59 -11.85 -33.60
N PHE A 950 -14.14 -11.41 -32.47
CA PHE A 950 -14.92 -11.19 -31.25
C PHE A 950 -15.33 -9.73 -31.16
N PHE A 951 -16.62 -9.46 -31.19
CA PHE A 951 -17.17 -8.11 -31.11
C PHE A 951 -18.00 -7.93 -29.82
N ILE A 952 -17.42 -7.25 -28.83
CA ILE A 952 -18.15 -6.88 -27.62
C ILE A 952 -18.82 -5.54 -27.89
N THR A 953 -20.14 -5.49 -27.77
CA THR A 953 -20.90 -4.26 -27.99
C THR A 953 -22.14 -4.21 -27.10
N HIS A 954 -22.54 -2.99 -26.77
CA HIS A 954 -23.86 -2.71 -26.24
C HIS A 954 -24.91 -2.39 -27.32
N ARG A 955 -24.50 -2.19 -28.59
CA ARG A 955 -25.39 -1.90 -29.74
C ARG A 955 -25.69 -3.18 -30.48
N LEU A 956 -26.87 -3.76 -30.22
CA LEU A 956 -27.24 -5.07 -30.78
C LEU A 956 -27.44 -5.05 -32.30
N THR A 957 -27.71 -3.89 -32.91
CA THR A 957 -27.84 -3.73 -34.37
C THR A 957 -26.55 -4.01 -35.11
N THR A 958 -25.37 -3.81 -34.51
CA THR A 958 -24.06 -4.07 -35.13
C THR A 958 -23.74 -5.55 -35.29
N ILE A 959 -24.33 -6.41 -34.47
CA ILE A 959 -24.06 -7.86 -34.42
C ILE A 959 -25.23 -8.71 -34.94
N GLN A 960 -26.24 -8.11 -35.54
CA GLN A 960 -27.38 -8.86 -36.11
C GLN A 960 -26.96 -9.93 -37.15
N ASN A 961 -25.89 -9.66 -37.90
CA ASN A 961 -25.32 -10.54 -38.90
C ASN A 961 -24.18 -11.43 -38.37
N ALA A 962 -23.98 -11.51 -37.04
CA ALA A 962 -22.99 -12.39 -36.47
C ALA A 962 -23.35 -13.86 -36.64
N ASP A 963 -22.34 -14.69 -36.91
CA ASP A 963 -22.51 -16.14 -37.06
C ASP A 963 -22.92 -16.78 -35.73
N LEU A 964 -22.45 -16.19 -34.61
CA LEU A 964 -22.80 -16.61 -33.27
C LEU A 964 -22.90 -15.40 -32.34
N ILE A 965 -23.93 -15.34 -31.53
CA ILE A 965 -24.13 -14.35 -30.48
C ILE A 965 -24.13 -15.07 -29.14
N ILE A 966 -23.33 -14.57 -28.19
CA ILE A 966 -23.25 -15.06 -26.82
C ILE A 966 -23.81 -14.00 -25.88
N MET A 967 -24.83 -14.37 -25.13
CA MET A 967 -25.40 -13.55 -24.07
C MET A 967 -24.79 -13.96 -22.74
N MET A 968 -24.09 -13.02 -22.08
CA MET A 968 -23.48 -13.23 -20.77
C MET A 968 -24.25 -12.51 -19.67
N ASP A 969 -24.41 -13.15 -18.52
CA ASP A 969 -24.98 -12.57 -17.33
C ASP A 969 -24.29 -13.14 -16.07
N GLN A 970 -23.93 -12.27 -15.11
CA GLN A 970 -23.29 -12.62 -13.85
C GLN A 970 -22.12 -13.63 -13.99
N GLY A 971 -21.28 -13.44 -15.01
CA GLY A 971 -20.11 -14.29 -15.24
C GLY A 971 -20.39 -15.63 -15.92
N SER A 972 -21.63 -15.90 -16.34
CA SER A 972 -22.03 -17.15 -17.00
C SER A 972 -22.64 -16.88 -18.37
N VAL A 973 -22.59 -17.87 -19.25
CA VAL A 973 -23.26 -17.84 -20.54
C VAL A 973 -24.71 -18.28 -20.35
N VAL A 974 -25.66 -17.40 -20.68
CA VAL A 974 -27.09 -17.67 -20.49
C VAL A 974 -27.82 -18.05 -21.78
N GLU A 975 -27.41 -17.45 -22.90
CA GLU A 975 -27.99 -17.75 -24.23
C GLU A 975 -26.89 -17.75 -25.28
N ARG A 976 -27.02 -18.61 -26.30
CA ARG A 976 -26.15 -18.65 -27.46
C ARG A 976 -26.94 -19.03 -28.71
N GLY A 977 -26.60 -18.46 -29.83
CA GLY A 977 -27.23 -18.74 -31.14
C GLY A 977 -27.09 -17.59 -32.08
N THR A 978 -27.69 -17.71 -33.27
CA THR A 978 -27.82 -16.61 -34.22
C THR A 978 -28.86 -15.60 -33.76
N HIS A 979 -28.85 -14.38 -34.36
CA HIS A 979 -29.87 -13.37 -34.06
C HIS A 979 -31.30 -13.91 -34.19
N LYS A 980 -31.57 -14.67 -35.27
CA LYS A 980 -32.90 -15.24 -35.52
C LYS A 980 -33.33 -16.26 -34.47
N GLU A 981 -32.43 -17.12 -34.04
CA GLU A 981 -32.67 -18.12 -33.00
C GLU A 981 -32.95 -17.46 -31.65
N LEU A 982 -32.11 -16.48 -31.27
CA LEU A 982 -32.27 -15.78 -30.01
C LEU A 982 -33.54 -14.92 -29.96
N MET A 983 -33.93 -14.30 -31.08
CA MET A 983 -35.22 -13.59 -31.18
C MET A 983 -36.41 -14.55 -31.05
N ALA A 984 -36.30 -15.78 -31.62
CA ALA A 984 -37.36 -16.80 -31.52
C ALA A 984 -37.49 -17.36 -30.08
N LEU A 985 -36.37 -17.45 -29.32
CA LEU A 985 -36.36 -17.91 -27.93
C LEU A 985 -37.09 -16.93 -26.97
N LYS A 986 -37.26 -15.67 -27.36
CA LYS A 986 -37.86 -14.60 -26.54
C LYS A 986 -37.23 -14.49 -25.14
N GLY A 987 -35.95 -14.77 -25.02
CA GLY A 987 -35.19 -14.71 -23.81
C GLY A 987 -34.64 -13.31 -23.46
N ARG A 988 -33.54 -13.28 -22.72
CA ARG A 988 -32.88 -12.01 -22.29
C ARG A 988 -32.35 -11.18 -23.47
N TYR A 989 -31.81 -11.85 -24.50
CA TYR A 989 -31.39 -11.18 -25.72
C TYR A 989 -32.56 -10.45 -26.41
N TYR A 990 -33.69 -11.11 -26.53
CA TYR A 990 -34.90 -10.51 -27.09
C TYR A 990 -35.35 -9.28 -26.29
N CYS A 991 -35.39 -9.38 -24.97
CA CYS A 991 -35.76 -8.24 -24.11
C CYS A 991 -34.81 -7.05 -24.28
N LEU A 992 -33.50 -7.29 -24.34
CA LEU A 992 -32.51 -6.23 -24.60
C LEU A 992 -32.67 -5.60 -25.96
N PHE A 993 -32.94 -6.41 -26.98
CA PHE A 993 -33.13 -5.93 -28.35
C PHE A 993 -34.37 -5.04 -28.46
N GLN A 994 -35.50 -5.45 -27.90
CA GLN A 994 -36.74 -4.67 -27.85
C GLN A 994 -36.59 -3.35 -27.10
N GLN A 995 -35.86 -3.35 -25.99
CA GLN A 995 -35.52 -2.13 -25.25
C GLN A 995 -34.72 -1.13 -26.12
N GLN A 996 -33.77 -1.61 -26.90
CA GLN A 996 -33.00 -0.74 -27.80
C GLN A 996 -33.80 -0.23 -28.98
N GLU A 997 -34.67 -1.04 -29.57
CA GLU A 997 -35.55 -0.60 -30.65
C GLU A 997 -36.55 0.47 -30.17
N SER A 998 -37.15 0.24 -28.99
CA SER A 998 -38.10 1.19 -28.42
C SER A 998 -37.45 2.53 -27.97
N SER A 999 -36.14 2.56 -27.69
CA SER A 999 -35.40 3.79 -27.37
C SER A 999 -34.90 4.54 -28.63
N ASN A 1000 -34.92 3.91 -29.81
CA ASN A 1000 -34.52 4.50 -31.08
C ASN A 1000 -35.72 5.01 -31.91
N THR A 1001 -36.94 4.66 -31.52
CA THR A 1001 -38.19 5.24 -32.03
C THR A 1001 -38.66 6.39 -31.13
#